data_2a5f9be51d728cb279a1f0df28df7eb1
#
_entry.id   2a5f9be51d728cb279a1f0df28df7eb1
#
_cell.length_a   1.000
_cell.length_b   1.000
_cell.length_c   1.000
_cell.angle_alpha   90.00
_cell.angle_beta   90.00
_cell.angle_gamma   90.00
#
_symmetry.space_group_name_H-M   'P 1'
#
loop_
_entity.id
_entity.type
_entity.pdbx_description
1 polymer ?
#
loop_
_entity_poly.entity_id
_entity_poly.type
_entity_poly.pdbx_seq_one_letter_code
_entity_poly.pdbx_strand_id
1 'polypeptide(L)'
;MERVRETGEKIIKAAAVGAMALLFVVFFLLFLQGFTFYEDAEFLYSFAKVPELAVLCGLAVLFFVILYAALGKWLSACRIKTIRIVEAVSAAVMLALQCYFLFYVRSYYKWDSGFVIGGAASLVETGSVAEEAFYYLSVYPNQNTFVLITAVLVKLGNLFGIGAGVRSLLFNTFNTVCLDVSVFLTLKLLQKWKKNLRDWEICRIFLLFLCNPFLYLGVSYYYTVTLSLPLSMGFLYLLLSIWEPEGGKEQENGESGGKKTCAGYGKAVFAGALLGIGYELRATAVILGIAALAAGIWKLAAQKETVARDGNTTRRETVARDENPARDRKEGKRQAAQLAVLLLCAWMFGAGLNAAQKAYVGIDTEDTAFPASHWLMMSLTMPGGHNGEDEAYTASFATKEEKEEAVSARMKEKLEAMSRADYLTLVKTKISNTFGTGTNGYPVFLADALRTDGVYEAVFGAHKDFVILWHQGYYLFLLLGILLYILRWGYACIRKKETDFYGFTLLLILFGAVLFYVLWEASPQYSIPFMMMMEALCFAGLLPVQNTEESAGQKGKMQKRHCVTAYCAFAAAAVVALWGIARYRQVTQTPGEQPHPVATQILANTSCPVDDGEELVQTIRLTQPFNRLIVQWRNPAQEESTAVYRLQLRESGGTVVFETEIHAAGTGYNGAGIYDFETVDPAEGDYEIAMEKISGMPSDDLEFVVYDMYGYTPYSDGELSLAKEGEKRILTASLLFSVSEEKTESYTTPQKYVIFISLLFLIFLFMGFWCKLKVVSVAGEER
;
A
#
# COMPACT_ATOMS: atom_id res chain seq x y z
N MET A 1 43.27 -12.99 -9.81
CA MET A 1 41.86 -13.08 -10.20
C MET A 1 40.99 -13.66 -9.07
N GLU A 2 41.40 -14.74 -8.41
CA GLU A 2 40.62 -15.39 -7.33
C GLU A 2 40.41 -14.49 -6.12
N ARG A 3 41.45 -13.81 -5.59
CA ARG A 3 41.34 -12.83 -4.49
C ARG A 3 40.39 -11.67 -4.81
N VAL A 4 40.43 -11.13 -6.03
CA VAL A 4 39.56 -10.01 -6.45
C VAL A 4 38.09 -10.46 -6.46
N ARG A 5 37.84 -11.73 -6.82
CA ARG A 5 36.51 -12.33 -6.89
C ARG A 5 35.96 -12.66 -5.51
N GLU A 6 36.77 -13.24 -4.61
CA GLU A 6 36.40 -13.46 -3.18
C GLU A 6 36.06 -12.12 -2.48
N THR A 7 36.84 -11.09 -2.79
CA THR A 7 36.58 -9.75 -2.26
C THR A 7 35.27 -9.18 -2.81
N GLY A 8 34.99 -9.37 -4.11
CA GLY A 8 33.73 -8.95 -4.73
C GLY A 8 32.49 -9.63 -4.11
N GLU A 9 32.53 -10.94 -3.89
CA GLU A 9 31.43 -11.66 -3.24
C GLU A 9 31.22 -11.21 -1.79
N LYS A 10 32.29 -11.02 -1.03
CA LYS A 10 32.20 -10.48 0.34
C LYS A 10 31.56 -9.09 0.38
N ILE A 11 31.90 -8.23 -0.61
CA ILE A 11 31.30 -6.89 -0.75
C ILE A 11 29.82 -7.00 -1.07
N ILE A 12 29.43 -7.81 -2.08
CA ILE A 12 28.02 -8.02 -2.44
C ILE A 12 27.21 -8.54 -1.25
N LYS A 13 27.76 -9.53 -0.55
CA LYS A 13 27.14 -10.11 0.64
C LYS A 13 26.99 -9.08 1.77
N ALA A 14 28.03 -8.28 2.03
CA ALA A 14 27.97 -7.23 3.04
C ALA A 14 26.94 -6.15 2.67
N ALA A 15 26.90 -5.73 1.40
CA ALA A 15 25.91 -4.79 0.90
C ALA A 15 24.48 -5.35 1.03
N ALA A 16 24.26 -6.63 0.67
CA ALA A 16 22.96 -7.27 0.80
C ALA A 16 22.50 -7.36 2.28
N VAL A 17 23.40 -7.74 3.19
CA VAL A 17 23.10 -7.77 4.63
C VAL A 17 22.83 -6.37 5.16
N GLY A 18 23.60 -5.35 4.73
CA GLY A 18 23.39 -3.96 5.10
C GLY A 18 22.03 -3.42 4.61
N ALA A 19 21.66 -3.69 3.35
CA ALA A 19 20.36 -3.30 2.81
C ALA A 19 19.19 -3.98 3.57
N MET A 20 19.34 -5.26 3.90
CA MET A 20 18.31 -5.99 4.67
C MET A 20 18.25 -5.53 6.13
N ALA A 21 19.36 -5.12 6.73
CA ALA A 21 19.35 -4.52 8.06
C ALA A 21 18.63 -3.17 8.05
N LEU A 22 18.84 -2.35 7.02
CA LEU A 22 18.10 -1.09 6.86
C LEU A 22 16.61 -1.34 6.65
N LEU A 23 16.23 -2.29 5.78
CA LEU A 23 14.83 -2.68 5.58
C LEU A 23 14.20 -3.19 6.88
N PHE A 24 14.94 -3.96 7.67
CA PHE A 24 14.50 -4.39 9.01
C PHE A 24 14.20 -3.19 9.92
N VAL A 25 15.11 -2.23 9.98
CA VAL A 25 14.91 -1.02 10.80
C VAL A 25 13.67 -0.25 10.34
N VAL A 26 13.51 -0.01 9.04
CA VAL A 26 12.34 0.68 8.50
C VAL A 26 11.06 -0.06 8.86
N PHE A 27 10.97 -1.37 8.60
CA PHE A 27 9.76 -2.14 8.90
C PHE A 27 9.51 -2.31 10.39
N PHE A 28 10.55 -2.35 11.21
CA PHE A 28 10.41 -2.36 12.66
C PHE A 28 9.84 -1.02 13.18
N LEU A 29 10.32 0.10 12.64
CA LEU A 29 9.78 1.42 12.97
C LEU A 29 8.33 1.57 12.50
N LEU A 30 8.00 1.12 11.28
CA LEU A 30 6.62 1.08 10.79
C LEU A 30 5.73 0.18 11.64
N PHE A 31 6.24 -0.98 12.08
CA PHE A 31 5.52 -1.85 13.00
C PHE A 31 5.21 -1.16 14.32
N LEU A 32 6.18 -0.48 14.93
CA LEU A 32 5.96 0.28 16.17
C LEU A 32 5.00 1.45 15.95
N GLN A 33 5.17 2.20 14.88
CA GLN A 33 4.34 3.33 14.53
C GLN A 33 2.91 2.92 14.20
N GLY A 34 2.72 1.77 13.54
CA GLY A 34 1.41 1.28 13.13
C GLY A 34 0.42 1.00 14.26
N PHE A 35 0.87 0.95 15.52
CA PHE A 35 -0.01 0.91 16.69
C PHE A 35 -0.57 2.29 17.07
N THR A 36 0.09 3.36 16.65
CA THR A 36 -0.25 4.74 17.02
C THR A 36 -0.59 5.58 15.79
N PHE A 37 -0.34 5.06 14.59
CA PHE A 37 -0.55 5.75 13.35
C PHE A 37 -1.85 5.28 12.71
N TYR A 38 -2.81 6.17 12.68
CA TYR A 38 -4.11 6.00 12.09
C TYR A 38 -4.37 7.20 11.22
N GLU A 39 -3.71 7.25 10.07
CA GLU A 39 -3.81 8.43 9.24
C GLU A 39 -3.84 8.04 7.77
N ASP A 40 -4.83 8.58 7.10
CA ASP A 40 -4.75 8.89 5.70
C ASP A 40 -4.11 10.28 5.57
N ALA A 41 -3.13 10.44 4.70
CA ALA A 41 -2.35 11.67 4.60
C ALA A 41 -3.16 12.93 4.25
N GLU A 42 -4.36 12.74 3.74
CA GLU A 42 -5.29 13.82 3.40
C GLU A 42 -6.27 14.15 4.54
N PHE A 43 -6.33 13.31 5.59
CA PHE A 43 -7.34 13.41 6.63
C PHE A 43 -6.71 13.23 8.02
N LEU A 44 -6.65 14.32 8.76
CA LEU A 44 -6.24 14.36 10.16
C LEU A 44 -7.29 13.66 11.02
N TYR A 45 -7.09 12.39 11.33
CA TYR A 45 -7.85 11.75 12.37
C TYR A 45 -7.36 12.18 13.75
N SER A 46 -8.30 12.43 14.65
CA SER A 46 -8.06 12.81 16.01
C SER A 46 -7.18 11.81 16.77
N PHE A 47 -6.01 12.24 17.18
CA PHE A 47 -5.11 11.47 18.04
C PHE A 47 -5.68 11.18 19.44
N ALA A 48 -6.77 11.81 19.85
CA ALA A 48 -7.38 11.57 21.14
C ALA A 48 -7.85 10.12 21.38
N LYS A 49 -8.13 9.37 20.31
CA LYS A 49 -8.44 7.93 20.35
C LYS A 49 -7.21 7.02 20.24
N VAL A 50 -6.03 7.55 20.02
CA VAL A 50 -4.81 6.78 19.72
C VAL A 50 -4.45 5.73 20.77
N PRO A 51 -4.50 5.99 22.09
CA PRO A 51 -4.12 4.97 23.06
C PRO A 51 -5.09 3.78 23.09
N GLU A 52 -6.38 4.02 22.91
CA GLU A 52 -7.39 2.95 22.85
C GLU A 52 -7.21 2.13 21.58
N LEU A 53 -7.01 2.80 20.47
CA LEU A 53 -6.75 2.17 19.19
C LEU A 53 -5.46 1.34 19.21
N ALA A 54 -4.40 1.84 19.84
CA ALA A 54 -3.15 1.10 19.99
C ALA A 54 -3.33 -0.21 20.79
N VAL A 55 -4.11 -0.19 21.86
CA VAL A 55 -4.46 -1.41 22.62
C VAL A 55 -5.26 -2.37 21.75
N LEU A 56 -6.26 -1.87 21.00
CA LEU A 56 -7.07 -2.68 20.09
C LEU A 56 -6.25 -3.27 18.95
N CYS A 57 -5.34 -2.51 18.36
CA CYS A 57 -4.38 -3.02 17.37
C CYS A 57 -3.51 -4.14 17.94
N GLY A 58 -3.01 -3.97 19.18
CA GLY A 58 -2.25 -5.00 19.89
C GLY A 58 -3.05 -6.30 20.06
N LEU A 59 -4.31 -6.19 20.48
CA LEU A 59 -5.22 -7.33 20.58
C LEU A 59 -5.52 -7.97 19.23
N ALA A 60 -5.67 -7.18 18.17
CA ALA A 60 -5.88 -7.69 16.80
C ALA A 60 -4.66 -8.47 16.29
N VAL A 61 -3.44 -7.97 16.49
CA VAL A 61 -2.21 -8.71 16.16
C VAL A 61 -2.13 -10.02 16.94
N LEU A 62 -2.40 -9.97 18.25
CA LEU A 62 -2.40 -11.17 19.10
C LEU A 62 -3.45 -12.19 18.63
N PHE A 63 -4.63 -11.71 18.25
CA PHE A 63 -5.67 -12.56 17.64
C PHE A 63 -5.15 -13.31 16.40
N PHE A 64 -4.50 -12.63 15.45
CA PHE A 64 -3.95 -13.29 14.26
C PHE A 64 -2.83 -14.27 14.57
N VAL A 65 -1.98 -13.98 15.55
CA VAL A 65 -0.93 -14.91 16.02
C VAL A 65 -1.57 -16.16 16.65
N ILE A 66 -2.58 -16.00 17.48
CA ILE A 66 -3.31 -17.12 18.10
C ILE A 66 -4.05 -17.91 17.01
N LEU A 67 -4.73 -17.24 16.07
CA LEU A 67 -5.44 -17.86 14.96
C LEU A 67 -4.48 -18.70 14.10
N TYR A 68 -3.31 -18.14 13.74
CA TYR A 68 -2.27 -18.88 13.02
C TYR A 68 -1.87 -20.17 13.75
N ALA A 69 -1.68 -20.11 15.07
CA ALA A 69 -1.30 -21.23 15.87
C ALA A 69 -2.42 -22.28 16.01
N ALA A 70 -3.64 -21.82 16.27
CA ALA A 70 -4.84 -22.66 16.43
C ALA A 70 -5.20 -23.41 15.14
N LEU A 71 -5.22 -22.69 13.99
CA LEU A 71 -5.42 -23.30 12.68
C LEU A 71 -4.35 -24.35 12.39
N GLY A 72 -3.08 -24.06 12.71
CA GLY A 72 -2.00 -25.04 12.53
C GLY A 72 -2.21 -26.31 13.34
N LYS A 73 -2.60 -26.18 14.62
CA LYS A 73 -2.89 -27.34 15.49
C LYS A 73 -4.10 -28.14 15.00
N TRP A 74 -5.17 -27.44 14.63
CA TRP A 74 -6.39 -28.07 14.16
C TRP A 74 -6.19 -28.81 12.82
N LEU A 75 -5.68 -28.10 11.80
CA LEU A 75 -5.53 -28.64 10.45
C LEU A 75 -4.48 -29.77 10.38
N SER A 76 -3.43 -29.72 11.22
CA SER A 76 -2.42 -30.79 11.28
C SER A 76 -2.99 -32.13 11.77
N ALA A 77 -4.09 -32.10 12.53
CA ALA A 77 -4.82 -33.28 12.98
C ALA A 77 -5.90 -33.77 12.00
N CYS A 78 -6.21 -32.99 10.96
CA CYS A 78 -7.25 -33.30 10.00
C CYS A 78 -6.78 -34.28 8.92
N ARG A 79 -7.71 -35.13 8.42
CA ARG A 79 -7.48 -35.96 7.24
C ARG A 79 -7.42 -35.09 5.98
N ILE A 80 -6.69 -35.52 4.97
CA ILE A 80 -6.54 -34.81 3.69
C ILE A 80 -7.89 -34.49 3.03
N LYS A 81 -8.88 -35.38 3.10
CA LYS A 81 -10.22 -35.14 2.59
C LYS A 81 -10.90 -33.95 3.28
N THR A 82 -10.76 -33.86 4.61
CA THR A 82 -11.29 -32.74 5.40
C THR A 82 -10.62 -31.43 5.01
N ILE A 83 -9.29 -31.43 4.83
CA ILE A 83 -8.52 -30.25 4.39
C ILE A 83 -9.05 -29.76 3.04
N ARG A 84 -9.26 -30.65 2.07
CA ARG A 84 -9.79 -30.30 0.74
C ARG A 84 -11.22 -29.74 0.80
N ILE A 85 -12.05 -30.26 1.71
CA ILE A 85 -13.40 -29.71 1.95
C ILE A 85 -13.29 -28.30 2.55
N VAL A 86 -12.43 -28.10 3.54
CA VAL A 86 -12.21 -26.78 4.14
C VAL A 86 -11.72 -25.78 3.09
N GLU A 87 -10.76 -26.13 2.24
CA GLU A 87 -10.29 -25.29 1.14
C GLU A 87 -11.42 -24.92 0.18
N ALA A 88 -12.22 -25.90 -0.26
CA ALA A 88 -13.31 -25.67 -1.19
C ALA A 88 -14.43 -24.80 -0.60
N VAL A 89 -14.85 -25.08 0.64
CA VAL A 89 -15.88 -24.28 1.34
C VAL A 89 -15.37 -22.86 1.56
N SER A 90 -14.11 -22.70 1.99
CA SER A 90 -13.53 -21.39 2.22
C SER A 90 -13.41 -20.57 0.94
N ALA A 91 -13.02 -21.19 -0.18
CA ALA A 91 -13.02 -20.54 -1.49
C ALA A 91 -14.43 -20.10 -1.92
N ALA A 92 -15.44 -20.96 -1.71
CA ALA A 92 -16.83 -20.62 -1.99
C ALA A 92 -17.34 -19.47 -1.13
N VAL A 93 -16.99 -19.44 0.17
CA VAL A 93 -17.31 -18.33 1.08
C VAL A 93 -16.63 -17.03 0.62
N MET A 94 -15.33 -17.09 0.25
CA MET A 94 -14.62 -15.94 -0.29
C MET A 94 -15.35 -15.35 -1.50
N LEU A 95 -15.65 -16.18 -2.50
CA LEU A 95 -16.36 -15.75 -3.70
C LEU A 95 -17.74 -15.18 -3.39
N ALA A 96 -18.50 -15.81 -2.47
CA ALA A 96 -19.81 -15.31 -2.06
C ALA A 96 -19.71 -13.93 -1.37
N LEU A 97 -18.71 -13.73 -0.49
CA LEU A 97 -18.48 -12.44 0.12
C LEU A 97 -18.03 -11.41 -0.90
N GLN A 98 -17.12 -11.75 -1.82
CA GLN A 98 -16.71 -10.84 -2.89
C GLN A 98 -17.90 -10.43 -3.78
N CYS A 99 -18.76 -11.38 -4.17
CA CYS A 99 -20.00 -11.07 -4.88
C CYS A 99 -20.89 -10.14 -4.06
N TYR A 100 -21.04 -10.39 -2.76
CA TYR A 100 -21.81 -9.52 -1.88
C TYR A 100 -21.24 -8.08 -1.88
N PHE A 101 -19.92 -7.92 -1.68
CA PHE A 101 -19.28 -6.61 -1.70
C PHE A 101 -19.36 -5.91 -3.07
N LEU A 102 -19.29 -6.66 -4.18
CA LEU A 102 -19.48 -6.12 -5.53
C LEU A 102 -20.84 -5.43 -5.70
N PHE A 103 -21.88 -5.90 -5.01
CA PHE A 103 -23.21 -5.31 -5.08
C PHE A 103 -23.42 -4.18 -4.08
N TYR A 104 -22.86 -4.27 -2.87
CA TYR A 104 -23.14 -3.36 -1.76
C TYR A 104 -22.08 -2.29 -1.52
N VAL A 105 -20.83 -2.51 -1.99
CA VAL A 105 -19.71 -1.56 -1.86
C VAL A 105 -19.20 -1.13 -3.24
N ARG A 106 -20.12 -0.98 -4.17
CA ARG A 106 -19.82 -0.50 -5.51
C ARG A 106 -19.64 1.02 -5.48
N SER A 107 -18.40 1.50 -5.76
CA SER A 107 -18.07 2.92 -5.78
C SER A 107 -18.23 3.54 -7.17
N TYR A 108 -18.41 4.86 -7.21
CA TYR A 108 -18.18 5.63 -8.42
C TYR A 108 -16.70 5.68 -8.75
N TYR A 109 -16.40 5.68 -10.03
CA TYR A 109 -15.03 5.92 -10.49
C TYR A 109 -14.81 7.42 -10.57
N LYS A 110 -13.92 7.93 -9.75
CA LYS A 110 -13.50 9.32 -9.72
C LYS A 110 -12.05 9.47 -10.12
N TRP A 111 -11.64 10.70 -10.27
CA TRP A 111 -10.26 11.06 -10.59
C TRP A 111 -9.71 10.21 -11.74
N ASP A 112 -8.52 9.69 -11.61
CA ASP A 112 -7.82 8.91 -12.61
C ASP A 112 -8.67 7.79 -13.22
N SER A 113 -9.36 7.01 -12.39
CA SER A 113 -10.21 5.90 -12.87
C SER A 113 -11.39 6.41 -13.66
N GLY A 114 -11.99 7.53 -13.24
CA GLY A 114 -13.13 8.17 -13.93
C GLY A 114 -12.74 8.66 -15.32
N PHE A 115 -11.65 9.41 -15.44
CA PHE A 115 -11.15 9.91 -16.72
C PHE A 115 -10.76 8.76 -17.66
N VAL A 116 -10.07 7.73 -17.16
CA VAL A 116 -9.69 6.58 -17.99
C VAL A 116 -10.90 5.82 -18.48
N ILE A 117 -11.89 5.54 -17.61
CA ILE A 117 -13.10 4.79 -17.98
C ILE A 117 -13.97 5.60 -18.95
N GLY A 118 -14.14 6.91 -18.70
CA GLY A 118 -14.87 7.82 -19.59
C GLY A 118 -14.20 7.92 -20.96
N GLY A 119 -12.89 8.14 -20.99
CA GLY A 119 -12.11 8.22 -22.22
C GLY A 119 -12.12 6.89 -23.01
N ALA A 120 -11.98 5.75 -22.34
CA ALA A 120 -12.05 4.44 -22.99
C ALA A 120 -13.45 4.13 -23.55
N ALA A 121 -14.51 4.49 -22.83
CA ALA A 121 -15.87 4.28 -23.30
C ALA A 121 -16.16 5.16 -24.52
N SER A 122 -15.83 6.44 -24.49
CA SER A 122 -15.97 7.36 -25.61
C SER A 122 -15.19 6.89 -26.83
N LEU A 123 -13.93 6.50 -26.64
CA LEU A 123 -13.07 5.99 -27.71
C LEU A 123 -13.67 4.74 -28.41
N VAL A 124 -14.35 3.87 -27.68
CA VAL A 124 -15.02 2.68 -28.24
C VAL A 124 -16.32 3.05 -28.94
N GLU A 125 -17.07 4.01 -28.44
CA GLU A 125 -18.42 4.35 -28.91
C GLU A 125 -18.39 5.38 -30.06
N THR A 126 -17.48 6.36 -30.01
CA THR A 126 -17.42 7.47 -30.97
C THR A 126 -16.15 7.44 -31.84
N GLY A 127 -15.13 6.67 -31.49
CA GLY A 127 -13.84 6.65 -32.15
C GLY A 127 -12.87 7.75 -31.71
N SER A 128 -13.27 8.60 -30.74
CA SER A 128 -12.45 9.67 -30.17
C SER A 128 -12.57 9.71 -28.64
N VAL A 129 -11.52 10.23 -27.99
CA VAL A 129 -11.54 10.46 -26.54
C VAL A 129 -12.41 11.68 -26.25
N ALA A 130 -13.27 11.58 -25.24
CA ALA A 130 -14.12 12.70 -24.77
C ALA A 130 -13.26 13.87 -24.28
N GLU A 131 -13.73 15.09 -24.46
CA GLU A 131 -13.02 16.32 -24.11
C GLU A 131 -12.61 16.35 -22.63
N GLU A 132 -13.49 15.92 -21.73
CA GLU A 132 -13.24 15.84 -20.28
C GLU A 132 -12.06 14.91 -19.92
N ALA A 133 -11.89 13.81 -20.66
CA ALA A 133 -10.80 12.87 -20.46
C ALA A 133 -9.54 13.23 -21.27
N PHE A 134 -9.69 14.04 -22.33
CA PHE A 134 -8.61 14.37 -23.26
C PHE A 134 -7.45 15.07 -22.54
N TYR A 135 -7.74 16.14 -21.80
CA TYR A 135 -6.71 16.87 -21.04
C TYR A 135 -5.96 15.92 -20.10
N TYR A 136 -6.68 15.17 -19.26
CA TYR A 136 -6.07 14.24 -18.31
C TYR A 136 -5.14 13.22 -19.00
N LEU A 137 -5.60 12.58 -20.09
CA LEU A 137 -4.81 11.59 -20.81
C LEU A 137 -3.64 12.20 -21.60
N SER A 138 -3.71 13.46 -21.98
CA SER A 138 -2.61 14.19 -22.61
C SER A 138 -1.49 14.48 -21.62
N VAL A 139 -1.84 14.79 -20.36
CA VAL A 139 -0.90 15.09 -19.27
C VAL A 139 -0.31 13.80 -18.67
N TYR A 140 -1.11 12.71 -18.58
CA TYR A 140 -0.76 11.44 -17.96
C TYR A 140 -0.76 10.25 -18.95
N PRO A 141 0.13 10.22 -19.97
CA PRO A 141 0.16 9.16 -20.99
C PRO A 141 0.51 7.77 -20.43
N ASN A 142 1.02 7.69 -19.21
CA ASN A 142 1.23 6.44 -18.48
C ASN A 142 -0.07 5.68 -18.16
N GLN A 143 -1.24 6.33 -18.29
CA GLN A 143 -2.55 5.70 -18.13
C GLN A 143 -3.07 5.02 -19.41
N ASN A 144 -2.42 5.21 -20.56
CA ASN A 144 -2.88 4.69 -21.85
C ASN A 144 -3.05 3.16 -21.89
N THR A 145 -2.21 2.40 -21.17
CA THR A 145 -2.38 0.94 -21.03
C THR A 145 -3.68 0.60 -20.30
N PHE A 146 -4.03 1.39 -19.28
CA PHE A 146 -5.28 1.21 -18.55
C PHE A 146 -6.48 1.57 -19.43
N VAL A 147 -6.39 2.62 -20.26
CA VAL A 147 -7.39 2.95 -21.30
C VAL A 147 -7.58 1.76 -22.25
N LEU A 148 -6.51 1.16 -22.74
CA LEU A 148 -6.57 0.02 -23.66
C LEU A 148 -7.26 -1.20 -23.05
N ILE A 149 -6.92 -1.57 -21.79
CA ILE A 149 -7.56 -2.66 -21.07
C ILE A 149 -9.05 -2.37 -20.90
N THR A 150 -9.38 -1.16 -20.46
CA THR A 150 -10.76 -0.72 -20.23
C THR A 150 -11.57 -0.72 -21.54
N ALA A 151 -10.98 -0.25 -22.64
CA ALA A 151 -11.62 -0.28 -23.97
C ALA A 151 -11.94 -1.72 -24.44
N VAL A 152 -11.02 -2.67 -24.18
CA VAL A 152 -11.32 -4.10 -24.44
C VAL A 152 -12.51 -4.59 -23.63
N LEU A 153 -12.60 -4.24 -22.35
CA LEU A 153 -13.73 -4.63 -21.50
C LEU A 153 -15.04 -3.95 -21.96
N VAL A 154 -15.00 -2.67 -22.37
CA VAL A 154 -16.16 -1.98 -22.94
C VAL A 154 -16.63 -2.68 -24.22
N LYS A 155 -15.73 -3.05 -25.15
CA LYS A 155 -16.07 -3.80 -26.36
C LYS A 155 -16.68 -5.15 -26.04
N LEU A 156 -16.13 -5.87 -25.06
CA LEU A 156 -16.72 -7.13 -24.58
C LEU A 156 -18.11 -6.92 -23.98
N GLY A 157 -18.27 -5.87 -23.14
CA GLY A 157 -19.57 -5.49 -22.59
C GLY A 157 -20.60 -5.22 -23.68
N ASN A 158 -20.24 -4.45 -24.71
CA ASN A 158 -21.10 -4.16 -25.85
C ASN A 158 -21.49 -5.44 -26.63
N LEU A 159 -20.54 -6.37 -26.81
CA LEU A 159 -20.80 -7.66 -27.46
C LEU A 159 -21.84 -8.50 -26.70
N PHE A 160 -21.85 -8.43 -25.37
CA PHE A 160 -22.81 -9.15 -24.52
C PHE A 160 -24.04 -8.30 -24.14
N GLY A 161 -24.23 -7.13 -24.75
CA GLY A 161 -25.37 -6.26 -24.48
C GLY A 161 -25.38 -5.61 -23.09
N ILE A 162 -24.21 -5.48 -22.44
CA ILE A 162 -24.08 -4.86 -21.12
C ILE A 162 -24.13 -3.34 -21.30
N GLY A 163 -25.24 -2.72 -20.87
CA GLY A 163 -25.46 -1.29 -20.95
C GLY A 163 -24.52 -0.47 -20.04
N ALA A 164 -24.37 0.83 -20.32
CA ALA A 164 -23.49 1.74 -19.60
C ALA A 164 -23.69 1.71 -18.07
N GLY A 165 -24.95 1.69 -17.60
CA GLY A 165 -25.28 1.72 -16.17
C GLY A 165 -24.81 0.51 -15.35
N VAL A 166 -24.43 -0.60 -16.00
CA VAL A 166 -23.94 -1.83 -15.33
C VAL A 166 -22.50 -2.19 -15.69
N ARG A 167 -21.83 -1.39 -16.52
CA ARG A 167 -20.42 -1.63 -16.92
C ARG A 167 -19.46 -1.64 -15.72
N SER A 168 -19.75 -0.87 -14.68
CA SER A 168 -18.96 -0.88 -13.44
C SER A 168 -18.88 -2.28 -12.84
N LEU A 169 -19.94 -3.07 -12.92
CA LEU A 169 -19.97 -4.45 -12.44
C LEU A 169 -19.01 -5.33 -13.25
N LEU A 170 -18.91 -5.12 -14.58
CA LEU A 170 -17.96 -5.83 -15.44
C LEU A 170 -16.52 -5.51 -15.07
N PHE A 171 -16.19 -4.23 -14.87
CA PHE A 171 -14.85 -3.78 -14.49
C PHE A 171 -14.46 -4.34 -13.13
N ASN A 172 -15.34 -4.23 -12.14
CA ASN A 172 -15.10 -4.74 -10.79
C ASN A 172 -15.03 -6.27 -10.76
N THR A 173 -15.80 -6.98 -11.58
CA THR A 173 -15.69 -8.44 -11.74
C THR A 173 -14.32 -8.82 -12.32
N PHE A 174 -13.86 -8.12 -13.35
CA PHE A 174 -12.52 -8.34 -13.90
C PHE A 174 -11.42 -8.08 -12.87
N ASN A 175 -11.57 -7.01 -12.09
CA ASN A 175 -10.66 -6.68 -10.99
C ASN A 175 -10.65 -7.78 -9.90
N THR A 176 -11.82 -8.31 -9.54
CA THR A 176 -11.94 -9.44 -8.61
C THR A 176 -11.18 -10.67 -9.11
N VAL A 177 -11.33 -11.00 -10.40
CA VAL A 177 -10.55 -12.11 -11.02
C VAL A 177 -9.04 -11.83 -10.91
N CYS A 178 -8.60 -10.59 -11.12
CA CYS A 178 -7.19 -10.22 -10.94
C CYS A 178 -6.70 -10.45 -9.49
N LEU A 179 -7.50 -10.08 -8.49
CA LEU A 179 -7.20 -10.33 -7.07
C LEU A 179 -7.10 -11.84 -6.79
N ASP A 180 -8.08 -12.63 -7.21
CA ASP A 180 -8.15 -14.07 -6.95
C ASP A 180 -7.02 -14.84 -7.65
N VAL A 181 -6.71 -14.49 -8.89
CA VAL A 181 -5.54 -15.03 -9.62
C VAL A 181 -4.25 -14.70 -8.86
N SER A 182 -4.15 -13.51 -8.27
CA SER A 182 -2.97 -13.11 -7.50
C SER A 182 -2.83 -13.92 -6.21
N VAL A 183 -3.92 -14.17 -5.48
CA VAL A 183 -3.94 -15.08 -4.32
C VAL A 183 -3.52 -16.49 -4.73
N PHE A 184 -4.12 -17.03 -5.80
CA PHE A 184 -3.76 -18.36 -6.31
C PHE A 184 -2.28 -18.47 -6.69
N LEU A 185 -1.75 -17.47 -7.42
CA LEU A 185 -0.34 -17.44 -7.81
C LEU A 185 0.58 -17.32 -6.59
N THR A 186 0.19 -16.57 -5.56
CA THR A 186 0.94 -16.45 -4.31
C THR A 186 1.02 -17.79 -3.57
N LEU A 187 -0.08 -18.52 -3.47
CA LEU A 187 -0.11 -19.85 -2.87
C LEU A 187 0.75 -20.84 -3.67
N LYS A 188 0.66 -20.82 -5.01
CA LYS A 188 1.50 -21.65 -5.89
C LYS A 188 2.98 -21.30 -5.79
N LEU A 189 3.28 -20.03 -5.67
CA LEU A 189 4.63 -19.52 -5.45
C LEU A 189 5.20 -20.04 -4.13
N LEU A 190 4.45 -19.95 -3.04
CA LEU A 190 4.85 -20.46 -1.73
C LEU A 190 5.08 -21.97 -1.75
N GLN A 191 4.18 -22.76 -2.39
CA GLN A 191 4.33 -24.19 -2.57
C GLN A 191 5.64 -24.54 -3.28
N LYS A 192 5.96 -23.81 -4.34
CA LYS A 192 7.17 -24.04 -5.13
C LYS A 192 8.43 -23.58 -4.40
N TRP A 193 8.39 -22.42 -3.77
CA TRP A 193 9.51 -21.84 -3.03
C TRP A 193 9.89 -22.66 -1.79
N LYS A 194 8.87 -23.08 -1.03
CA LYS A 194 9.04 -23.89 0.18
C LYS A 194 8.65 -25.36 -0.12
N LYS A 195 9.50 -26.05 -0.86
CA LYS A 195 9.29 -27.36 -1.52
C LYS A 195 8.59 -28.47 -0.71
N ASN A 196 8.57 -28.37 0.62
CA ASN A 196 8.04 -29.42 1.50
C ASN A 196 6.81 -28.95 2.30
N LEU A 197 6.06 -27.95 1.79
CA LEU A 197 4.81 -27.55 2.44
C LEU A 197 3.78 -28.67 2.35
N ARG A 198 3.23 -29.00 3.51
CA ARG A 198 2.11 -29.97 3.62
C ARG A 198 0.81 -29.31 3.24
N ASP A 199 -0.16 -30.07 2.76
CA ASP A 199 -1.46 -29.55 2.36
C ASP A 199 -2.12 -28.73 3.47
N TRP A 200 -2.04 -29.14 4.73
CA TRP A 200 -2.60 -28.40 5.84
C TRP A 200 -1.90 -27.04 6.10
N GLU A 201 -0.62 -26.90 5.75
CA GLU A 201 0.11 -25.62 5.86
C GLU A 201 -0.36 -24.65 4.81
N ILE A 202 -0.61 -25.13 3.59
CA ILE A 202 -1.20 -24.31 2.50
C ILE A 202 -2.63 -23.90 2.84
N CYS A 203 -3.44 -24.85 3.32
CA CYS A 203 -4.82 -24.58 3.76
C CYS A 203 -4.83 -23.50 4.87
N ARG A 204 -3.94 -23.61 5.87
CA ARG A 204 -3.79 -22.59 6.91
C ARG A 204 -3.44 -21.21 6.35
N ILE A 205 -2.48 -21.14 5.43
CA ILE A 205 -2.10 -19.90 4.77
C ILE A 205 -3.29 -19.34 4.01
N PHE A 206 -4.01 -20.16 3.26
CA PHE A 206 -5.21 -19.74 2.53
C PHE A 206 -6.28 -19.17 3.46
N LEU A 207 -6.57 -19.84 4.59
CA LEU A 207 -7.54 -19.34 5.58
C LEU A 207 -7.12 -17.97 6.17
N LEU A 208 -5.82 -17.73 6.31
CA LEU A 208 -5.33 -16.41 6.75
C LEU A 208 -5.42 -15.35 5.66
N PHE A 209 -5.24 -15.72 4.40
CA PHE A 209 -5.53 -14.82 3.27
C PHE A 209 -6.97 -14.32 3.31
N LEU A 210 -7.93 -15.20 3.65
CA LEU A 210 -9.35 -14.83 3.79
C LEU A 210 -9.60 -13.78 4.89
N CYS A 211 -8.66 -13.63 5.82
CA CYS A 211 -8.73 -12.59 6.84
C CYS A 211 -8.22 -11.22 6.34
N ASN A 212 -7.66 -11.13 5.14
CA ASN A 212 -7.28 -9.86 4.54
C ASN A 212 -8.53 -9.12 4.05
N PRO A 213 -8.94 -8.01 4.69
CA PRO A 213 -10.18 -7.33 4.31
C PRO A 213 -10.09 -6.68 2.93
N PHE A 214 -8.87 -6.38 2.45
CA PHE A 214 -8.67 -5.84 1.11
C PHE A 214 -9.13 -6.80 0.01
N LEU A 215 -9.18 -8.12 0.23
CA LEU A 215 -9.72 -9.08 -0.74
C LEU A 215 -11.22 -8.85 -1.02
N TYR A 216 -11.93 -8.21 -0.12
CA TYR A 216 -13.37 -7.91 -0.24
C TYR A 216 -13.61 -6.47 -0.65
N LEU A 217 -12.98 -5.50 0.02
CA LEU A 217 -13.12 -4.09 -0.33
C LEU A 217 -12.43 -3.75 -1.66
N GLY A 218 -11.28 -4.36 -1.90
CA GLY A 218 -10.50 -4.19 -3.13
C GLY A 218 -11.21 -4.66 -4.40
N VAL A 219 -12.32 -5.42 -4.30
CA VAL A 219 -13.10 -5.84 -5.49
C VAL A 219 -13.63 -4.64 -6.28
N SER A 220 -13.96 -3.54 -5.59
CA SER A 220 -14.43 -2.29 -6.21
C SER A 220 -13.29 -1.34 -6.59
N TYR A 221 -12.04 -1.73 -6.34
CA TYR A 221 -10.86 -0.90 -6.60
C TYR A 221 -10.30 -1.17 -8.01
N TYR A 222 -11.09 -0.86 -9.05
CA TYR A 222 -10.65 -1.06 -10.44
C TYR A 222 -9.65 0.02 -10.84
N TYR A 223 -8.35 -0.27 -10.64
CA TYR A 223 -7.26 0.64 -10.95
C TYR A 223 -5.96 -0.11 -11.26
N THR A 224 -4.96 0.60 -11.77
CA THR A 224 -3.67 0.00 -12.17
C THR A 224 -2.96 -0.76 -11.04
N VAL A 225 -3.16 -0.34 -9.78
CA VAL A 225 -2.52 -0.98 -8.61
C VAL A 225 -2.99 -2.42 -8.39
N THR A 226 -4.28 -2.71 -8.58
CA THR A 226 -4.85 -4.05 -8.44
C THR A 226 -4.64 -4.89 -9.70
N LEU A 227 -4.80 -4.27 -10.87
CA LEU A 227 -4.61 -4.94 -12.16
C LEU A 227 -3.16 -5.40 -12.39
N SER A 228 -2.18 -4.74 -11.77
CA SER A 228 -0.76 -5.13 -11.86
C SER A 228 -0.40 -6.36 -11.00
N LEU A 229 -1.23 -6.74 -10.00
CA LEU A 229 -0.94 -7.84 -9.09
C LEU A 229 -0.74 -9.19 -9.77
N PRO A 230 -1.65 -9.67 -10.65
CA PRO A 230 -1.47 -10.98 -11.30
C PRO A 230 -0.25 -10.99 -12.24
N LEU A 231 0.09 -9.84 -12.87
CA LEU A 231 1.27 -9.71 -13.72
C LEU A 231 2.55 -9.87 -12.88
N SER A 232 2.62 -9.17 -11.75
CA SER A 232 3.75 -9.23 -10.82
C SER A 232 3.93 -10.62 -10.21
N MET A 233 2.85 -11.23 -9.73
CA MET A 233 2.91 -12.56 -9.12
C MET A 233 3.17 -13.67 -10.15
N GLY A 234 2.64 -13.54 -11.36
CA GLY A 234 2.94 -14.41 -12.49
C GLY A 234 4.41 -14.34 -12.90
N PHE A 235 4.96 -13.13 -13.01
CA PHE A 235 6.38 -12.91 -13.24
C PHE A 235 7.25 -13.61 -12.18
N LEU A 236 6.95 -13.40 -10.90
CA LEU A 236 7.71 -13.99 -9.79
C LEU A 236 7.61 -15.52 -9.77
N TYR A 237 6.44 -16.09 -10.05
CA TYR A 237 6.26 -17.53 -10.15
C TYR A 237 7.10 -18.14 -11.29
N LEU A 238 7.15 -17.48 -12.45
CA LEU A 238 7.95 -17.91 -13.58
C LEU A 238 9.45 -17.73 -13.34
N LEU A 239 9.86 -16.63 -12.70
CA LEU A 239 11.25 -16.38 -12.29
C LEU A 239 11.75 -17.50 -11.38
N LEU A 240 10.96 -17.89 -10.36
CA LEU A 240 11.29 -19.04 -9.51
C LEU A 240 11.38 -20.32 -10.32
N SER A 241 10.50 -20.50 -11.31
CA SER A 241 10.51 -21.67 -12.20
C SER A 241 11.71 -21.75 -13.14
N ILE A 242 12.36 -20.61 -13.41
CA ILE A 242 13.62 -20.53 -14.17
C ILE A 242 14.80 -20.82 -13.23
N TRP A 243 14.77 -20.31 -12.02
CA TRP A 243 15.88 -20.46 -11.07
C TRP A 243 15.93 -21.83 -10.37
N GLU A 244 14.78 -22.46 -10.21
CA GLU A 244 14.62 -23.77 -9.59
C GLU A 244 13.80 -24.69 -10.51
N PRO A 245 14.39 -25.20 -11.59
CA PRO A 245 13.69 -26.15 -12.44
C PRO A 245 13.35 -27.40 -11.65
N GLU A 246 12.16 -27.95 -11.83
CA GLU A 246 11.71 -29.16 -11.17
C GLU A 246 12.71 -30.28 -11.40
N GLY A 247 13.38 -30.72 -10.32
CA GLY A 247 14.34 -31.80 -10.33
C GLY A 247 13.64 -33.13 -10.58
N GLY A 248 13.46 -33.48 -11.82
CA GLY A 248 13.19 -34.88 -12.17
C GLY A 248 14.45 -35.68 -11.93
N LYS A 249 14.35 -36.78 -11.17
CA LYS A 249 15.32 -37.87 -11.27
C LYS A 249 15.48 -38.13 -12.75
N GLU A 250 16.66 -37.80 -13.31
CA GLU A 250 16.94 -38.07 -14.71
C GLU A 250 16.92 -39.57 -14.93
N GLN A 251 15.89 -40.02 -15.65
CA GLN A 251 16.05 -41.21 -16.43
C GLN A 251 17.05 -40.85 -17.55
N GLU A 252 18.12 -41.59 -17.64
CA GLU A 252 19.26 -41.44 -18.56
C GLU A 252 18.92 -41.61 -20.06
N ASN A 253 17.70 -41.37 -20.46
CA ASN A 253 17.31 -41.48 -21.87
C ASN A 253 17.44 -40.09 -22.56
N GLY A 254 18.47 -39.98 -23.38
CA GLY A 254 19.00 -38.77 -24.02
C GLY A 254 18.06 -37.92 -24.89
N GLU A 255 16.79 -38.28 -25.06
CA GLU A 255 15.83 -37.53 -25.88
C GLU A 255 15.07 -36.41 -25.13
N SER A 256 15.12 -36.36 -23.78
CA SER A 256 14.33 -35.39 -23.01
C SER A 256 15.05 -34.04 -22.78
N GLY A 257 16.34 -33.94 -23.02
CA GLY A 257 17.16 -32.76 -22.74
C GLY A 257 16.79 -31.53 -23.56
N GLY A 258 16.51 -31.70 -24.84
CA GLY A 258 16.13 -30.62 -25.76
C GLY A 258 14.76 -29.98 -25.41
N LYS A 259 13.76 -30.81 -25.12
CA LYS A 259 12.39 -30.33 -24.75
C LYS A 259 12.39 -29.53 -23.46
N LYS A 260 13.16 -29.96 -22.44
CA LYS A 260 13.28 -29.22 -21.16
C LYS A 260 13.97 -27.87 -21.31
N THR A 261 14.94 -27.75 -22.21
CA THR A 261 15.65 -26.51 -22.50
C THR A 261 14.72 -25.51 -23.20
N CYS A 262 13.96 -25.93 -24.20
CA CYS A 262 12.95 -25.08 -24.88
C CYS A 262 11.87 -24.58 -23.90
N ALA A 263 11.38 -25.43 -23.01
CA ALA A 263 10.39 -25.05 -22.00
C ALA A 263 10.92 -23.95 -21.04
N GLY A 264 12.22 -23.99 -20.71
CA GLY A 264 12.85 -22.96 -19.87
C GLY A 264 12.93 -21.58 -20.56
N TYR A 265 13.24 -21.53 -21.83
CA TYR A 265 13.22 -20.28 -22.61
C TYR A 265 11.78 -19.78 -22.83
N GLY A 266 10.80 -20.66 -23.06
CA GLY A 266 9.40 -20.27 -23.11
C GLY A 266 8.92 -19.58 -21.82
N LYS A 267 9.33 -20.10 -20.66
CA LYS A 267 9.06 -19.44 -19.36
C LYS A 267 9.72 -18.06 -19.27
N ALA A 268 10.95 -17.90 -19.77
CA ALA A 268 11.66 -16.62 -19.78
C ALA A 268 10.97 -15.58 -20.69
N VAL A 269 10.52 -16.00 -21.88
CA VAL A 269 9.75 -15.15 -22.80
C VAL A 269 8.45 -14.67 -22.14
N PHE A 270 7.70 -15.61 -21.53
CA PHE A 270 6.43 -15.28 -20.88
C PHE A 270 6.62 -14.40 -19.64
N ALA A 271 7.65 -14.68 -18.83
CA ALA A 271 8.00 -13.82 -17.70
C ALA A 271 8.38 -12.39 -18.16
N GLY A 272 9.15 -12.29 -19.26
CA GLY A 272 9.47 -11.00 -19.88
C GLY A 272 8.22 -10.27 -20.35
N ALA A 273 7.28 -10.96 -21.02
CA ALA A 273 6.03 -10.37 -21.45
C ALA A 273 5.22 -9.81 -20.26
N LEU A 274 5.07 -10.59 -19.17
CA LEU A 274 4.38 -10.13 -17.96
C LEU A 274 5.07 -8.91 -17.33
N LEU A 275 6.39 -8.88 -17.30
CA LEU A 275 7.14 -7.74 -16.78
C LEU A 275 6.99 -6.49 -17.66
N GLY A 276 7.07 -6.65 -18.98
CA GLY A 276 6.93 -5.54 -19.94
C GLY A 276 5.51 -4.95 -19.93
N ILE A 277 4.48 -5.80 -19.96
CA ILE A 277 3.08 -5.37 -19.83
C ILE A 277 2.84 -4.74 -18.47
N GLY A 278 3.39 -5.33 -17.40
CA GLY A 278 3.30 -4.79 -16.05
C GLY A 278 3.93 -3.41 -15.93
N TYR A 279 5.06 -3.17 -16.59
CA TYR A 279 5.72 -1.87 -16.62
C TYR A 279 4.87 -0.79 -17.32
N GLU A 280 4.30 -1.11 -18.47
CA GLU A 280 3.43 -0.18 -19.22
C GLU A 280 2.11 0.11 -18.46
N LEU A 281 1.62 -0.85 -17.68
CA LEU A 281 0.46 -0.63 -16.81
C LEU A 281 0.84 0.17 -15.55
N ARG A 282 2.02 -0.09 -14.98
CA ARG A 282 2.52 0.58 -13.79
C ARG A 282 4.05 0.56 -13.73
N ALA A 283 4.66 1.72 -13.86
CA ALA A 283 6.12 1.87 -13.96
C ALA A 283 6.90 1.23 -12.78
N THR A 284 6.30 1.11 -11.59
CA THR A 284 6.93 0.45 -10.44
C THR A 284 7.26 -1.03 -10.65
N ALA A 285 6.70 -1.68 -11.68
CA ALA A 285 7.09 -3.05 -12.05
C ALA A 285 8.58 -3.16 -12.45
N VAL A 286 9.24 -2.05 -12.82
CA VAL A 286 10.70 -2.00 -13.07
C VAL A 286 11.50 -2.48 -11.86
N ILE A 287 11.00 -2.25 -10.64
CA ILE A 287 11.64 -2.67 -9.37
C ILE A 287 11.80 -4.20 -9.34
N LEU A 288 10.80 -4.94 -9.86
CA LEU A 288 10.85 -6.41 -9.94
C LEU A 288 11.97 -6.86 -10.88
N GLY A 289 12.11 -6.20 -12.02
CA GLY A 289 13.16 -6.48 -13.01
C GLY A 289 14.55 -6.21 -12.45
N ILE A 290 14.75 -5.07 -11.81
CA ILE A 290 16.02 -4.69 -11.17
C ILE A 290 16.37 -5.67 -10.04
N ALA A 291 15.43 -6.04 -9.19
CA ALA A 291 15.64 -7.00 -8.10
C ALA A 291 15.98 -8.39 -8.64
N ALA A 292 15.30 -8.85 -9.68
CA ALA A 292 15.57 -10.13 -10.34
C ALA A 292 16.98 -10.15 -10.97
N LEU A 293 17.39 -9.06 -11.61
CA LEU A 293 18.73 -8.92 -12.19
C LEU A 293 19.81 -8.95 -11.10
N ALA A 294 19.66 -8.13 -10.06
CA ALA A 294 20.64 -8.05 -8.97
C ALA A 294 20.80 -9.38 -8.22
N ALA A 295 19.69 -10.03 -7.87
CA ALA A 295 19.71 -11.34 -7.21
C ALA A 295 20.23 -12.45 -8.16
N GLY A 296 19.90 -12.36 -9.45
CA GLY A 296 20.42 -13.27 -10.47
C GLY A 296 21.93 -13.17 -10.64
N ILE A 297 22.48 -11.95 -10.70
CA ILE A 297 23.94 -11.72 -10.75
C ILE A 297 24.63 -12.32 -9.54
N TRP A 298 24.09 -12.06 -8.34
CA TRP A 298 24.66 -12.64 -7.11
C TRP A 298 24.59 -14.18 -7.10
N LYS A 299 23.44 -14.75 -7.49
CA LYS A 299 23.28 -16.21 -7.58
C LYS A 299 24.31 -16.84 -8.52
N LEU A 300 24.50 -16.26 -9.71
CA LEU A 300 25.48 -16.73 -10.69
C LEU A 300 26.93 -16.59 -10.20
N ALA A 301 27.23 -15.54 -9.46
CA ALA A 301 28.55 -15.37 -8.82
C ALA A 301 28.81 -16.43 -7.75
N ALA A 302 27.82 -16.71 -6.90
CA ALA A 302 27.91 -17.71 -5.83
C ALA A 302 28.04 -19.15 -6.37
N GLN A 303 27.36 -19.51 -7.47
CA GLN A 303 27.48 -20.83 -8.11
C GLN A 303 28.90 -21.10 -8.63
N LYS A 304 29.58 -20.08 -9.16
CA LYS A 304 30.97 -20.24 -9.62
C LYS A 304 31.97 -20.50 -8.50
N GLU A 305 31.69 -20.08 -7.28
CA GLU A 305 32.56 -20.31 -6.11
C GLU A 305 32.49 -21.75 -5.62
N THR A 306 31.32 -22.36 -5.60
CA THR A 306 31.15 -23.78 -5.23
C THR A 306 31.97 -24.67 -6.15
N VAL A 307 31.93 -24.43 -7.45
CA VAL A 307 32.70 -25.19 -8.47
C VAL A 307 34.22 -25.00 -8.31
N ALA A 308 34.68 -23.82 -7.89
CA ALA A 308 36.13 -23.56 -7.72
C ALA A 308 36.70 -24.16 -6.43
N ARG A 309 35.91 -24.26 -5.38
CA ARG A 309 36.31 -24.89 -4.11
C ARG A 309 36.45 -26.40 -4.23
N ASP A 310 35.52 -27.06 -4.95
CA ASP A 310 35.55 -28.51 -5.12
C ASP A 310 36.71 -28.98 -6.03
N GLY A 311 37.20 -28.11 -6.92
CA GLY A 311 38.39 -28.37 -7.75
C GLY A 311 39.73 -28.33 -7.00
N ASN A 312 39.77 -27.81 -5.76
CA ASN A 312 41.02 -27.59 -4.99
C ASN A 312 41.12 -28.44 -3.73
N THR A 313 40.08 -29.20 -3.37
CA THR A 313 40.12 -30.13 -2.21
C THR A 313 40.53 -31.51 -2.65
N THR A 314 41.79 -31.83 -2.36
CA THR A 314 42.30 -33.20 -2.42
C THR A 314 41.48 -34.15 -1.54
N ARG A 315 40.72 -35.02 -2.20
CA ARG A 315 40.40 -36.43 -1.91
C ARG A 315 40.50 -36.85 -0.43
N ARG A 316 39.61 -36.43 0.47
CA ARG A 316 39.43 -37.17 1.75
C ARG A 316 38.11 -36.95 2.51
N GLU A 317 37.07 -36.38 1.95
CA GLU A 317 35.73 -36.39 2.58
C GLU A 317 34.61 -36.37 1.51
N THR A 318 34.64 -37.36 0.61
CA THR A 318 33.52 -37.59 -0.34
C THR A 318 32.66 -38.73 0.17
N VAL A 319 31.69 -38.40 0.99
CA VAL A 319 30.46 -39.18 1.06
C VAL A 319 29.32 -38.29 0.63
N ALA A 320 28.75 -38.61 -0.53
CA ALA A 320 27.44 -38.16 -1.09
C ALA A 320 27.29 -36.70 -1.45
N ARG A 321 27.92 -36.25 -2.55
CA ARG A 321 27.34 -35.34 -3.52
C ARG A 321 27.91 -35.64 -4.90
N ASP A 322 27.10 -36.28 -5.75
CA ASP A 322 27.34 -36.40 -7.21
C ASP A 322 27.15 -35.06 -7.89
N GLU A 323 27.96 -34.06 -7.57
CA GLU A 323 27.89 -32.74 -8.23
C GLU A 323 29.03 -32.67 -9.26
N ASN A 324 28.63 -32.77 -10.54
CA ASN A 324 29.53 -32.61 -11.69
C ASN A 324 29.76 -31.11 -11.97
N PRO A 325 30.97 -30.55 -11.71
CA PRO A 325 31.28 -29.12 -11.90
C PRO A 325 30.99 -28.58 -13.31
N ALA A 326 31.09 -29.45 -14.34
CA ALA A 326 30.75 -29.09 -15.71
C ALA A 326 29.24 -28.85 -15.90
N ARG A 327 28.41 -29.60 -15.16
CA ARG A 327 26.94 -29.46 -15.16
C ARG A 327 26.51 -28.14 -14.54
N ASP A 328 27.08 -27.74 -13.40
CA ASP A 328 26.76 -26.48 -12.72
C ASP A 328 27.18 -25.26 -13.55
N ARG A 329 28.33 -25.33 -14.22
CA ARG A 329 28.77 -24.25 -15.15
C ARG A 329 27.83 -24.12 -16.35
N LYS A 330 27.31 -25.24 -16.90
CA LYS A 330 26.35 -25.25 -18.01
C LYS A 330 24.99 -24.68 -17.54
N GLU A 331 24.56 -25.05 -16.33
CA GLU A 331 23.32 -24.55 -15.72
C GLU A 331 23.39 -23.04 -15.47
N GLY A 332 24.48 -22.52 -14.89
CA GLY A 332 24.68 -21.08 -14.69
C GLY A 332 24.67 -20.27 -15.99
N LYS A 333 25.32 -20.78 -17.05
CA LYS A 333 25.25 -20.15 -18.38
C LYS A 333 23.83 -20.14 -18.95
N ARG A 334 23.08 -21.22 -18.74
CA ARG A 334 21.68 -21.32 -19.16
C ARG A 334 20.80 -20.31 -18.45
N GLN A 335 20.92 -20.21 -17.11
CA GLN A 335 20.16 -19.25 -16.32
C GLN A 335 20.49 -17.80 -16.68
N ALA A 336 21.76 -17.48 -16.96
CA ALA A 336 22.17 -16.17 -17.45
C ALA A 336 21.53 -15.84 -18.81
N ALA A 337 21.54 -16.81 -19.74
CA ALA A 337 20.90 -16.64 -21.05
C ALA A 337 19.37 -16.47 -20.94
N GLN A 338 18.73 -17.24 -20.05
CA GLN A 338 17.29 -17.11 -19.79
C GLN A 338 16.94 -15.74 -19.18
N LEU A 339 17.76 -15.22 -18.26
CA LEU A 339 17.58 -13.88 -17.70
C LEU A 339 17.75 -12.79 -18.78
N ALA A 340 18.74 -12.94 -19.67
CA ALA A 340 18.92 -12.02 -20.79
C ALA A 340 17.72 -12.04 -21.76
N VAL A 341 17.19 -13.23 -22.09
CA VAL A 341 15.98 -13.38 -22.90
C VAL A 341 14.78 -12.75 -22.21
N LEU A 342 14.62 -12.95 -20.90
CA LEU A 342 13.54 -12.34 -20.12
C LEU A 342 13.58 -10.81 -20.21
N LEU A 343 14.75 -10.20 -19.99
CA LEU A 343 14.90 -8.74 -20.03
C LEU A 343 14.68 -8.18 -21.45
N LEU A 344 15.20 -8.87 -22.47
CA LEU A 344 14.96 -8.49 -23.86
C LEU A 344 13.47 -8.55 -24.22
N CYS A 345 12.79 -9.63 -23.82
CA CYS A 345 11.35 -9.77 -24.06
C CYS A 345 10.55 -8.73 -23.27
N ALA A 346 10.95 -8.39 -22.04
CA ALA A 346 10.30 -7.33 -21.27
C ALA A 346 10.37 -5.99 -22.02
N TRP A 347 11.54 -5.65 -22.54
CA TRP A 347 11.70 -4.46 -23.36
C TRP A 347 10.88 -4.51 -24.65
N MET A 348 10.91 -5.63 -25.37
CA MET A 348 10.17 -5.76 -26.66
C MET A 348 8.65 -5.69 -26.45
N PHE A 349 8.11 -6.41 -25.48
CA PHE A 349 6.67 -6.40 -25.20
C PHE A 349 6.22 -5.05 -24.64
N GLY A 350 7.02 -4.39 -23.77
CA GLY A 350 6.75 -3.04 -23.30
C GLY A 350 6.75 -2.05 -24.46
N ALA A 351 7.81 -1.99 -25.27
CA ALA A 351 7.89 -1.09 -26.40
C ALA A 351 6.77 -1.33 -27.45
N GLY A 352 6.44 -2.60 -27.70
CA GLY A 352 5.34 -2.96 -28.60
C GLY A 352 3.98 -2.50 -28.08
N LEU A 353 3.71 -2.69 -26.77
CA LEU A 353 2.48 -2.23 -26.13
C LEU A 353 2.42 -0.70 -26.08
N ASN A 354 3.54 -0.03 -25.78
CA ASN A 354 3.62 1.44 -25.79
C ASN A 354 3.28 2.01 -27.17
N ALA A 355 3.83 1.42 -28.24
CA ALA A 355 3.50 1.82 -29.60
C ALA A 355 2.02 1.57 -29.94
N ALA A 356 1.48 0.41 -29.54
CA ALA A 356 0.09 0.05 -29.80
C ALA A 356 -0.90 0.97 -29.07
N GLN A 357 -0.65 1.28 -27.79
CA GLN A 357 -1.52 2.15 -27.02
C GLN A 357 -1.50 3.60 -27.52
N LYS A 358 -0.33 4.13 -27.88
CA LYS A 358 -0.23 5.46 -28.50
C LYS A 358 -1.02 5.54 -29.81
N ALA A 359 -0.87 4.53 -30.68
CA ALA A 359 -1.62 4.48 -31.93
C ALA A 359 -3.14 4.32 -31.72
N TYR A 360 -3.57 3.62 -30.66
CA TYR A 360 -4.98 3.40 -30.36
C TYR A 360 -5.65 4.61 -29.72
N VAL A 361 -5.00 5.24 -28.72
CA VAL A 361 -5.52 6.39 -28.01
C VAL A 361 -5.46 7.66 -28.88
N GLY A 362 -4.43 7.82 -29.71
CA GLY A 362 -4.31 8.84 -30.74
C GLY A 362 -4.15 10.27 -30.22
N ILE A 363 -3.77 10.44 -28.94
CA ILE A 363 -3.50 11.76 -28.34
C ILE A 363 -2.03 12.09 -28.51
N ASP A 364 -1.74 13.29 -29.05
CA ASP A 364 -0.40 13.86 -29.01
C ASP A 364 -0.08 14.36 -27.61
N THR A 365 1.01 13.86 -27.06
CA THR A 365 1.43 14.14 -25.68
C THR A 365 2.82 14.77 -25.62
N GLU A 366 3.40 15.19 -26.76
CA GLU A 366 4.79 15.63 -26.81
C GLU A 366 5.04 16.83 -25.90
N ASP A 367 4.18 17.85 -25.99
CA ASP A 367 4.28 19.07 -25.19
C ASP A 367 3.40 19.06 -23.93
N THR A 368 2.31 18.30 -23.93
CA THR A 368 1.35 18.30 -22.82
C THR A 368 1.75 17.43 -21.65
N ALA A 369 2.44 16.28 -21.91
CA ALA A 369 2.80 15.34 -20.86
C ALA A 369 3.73 15.96 -19.81
N PHE A 370 3.46 15.63 -18.55
CA PHE A 370 4.33 16.03 -17.46
C PHE A 370 5.65 15.25 -17.49
N PRO A 371 6.79 15.94 -17.32
CA PRO A 371 8.09 15.27 -17.24
C PRO A 371 8.20 14.45 -15.98
N ALA A 372 8.98 13.37 -15.98
CA ALA A 372 9.17 12.52 -14.79
C ALA A 372 9.69 13.29 -13.56
N SER A 373 10.42 14.39 -13.76
CA SER A 373 10.89 15.29 -12.72
C SER A 373 9.75 16.00 -11.98
N HIS A 374 8.56 16.15 -12.60
CA HIS A 374 7.39 16.72 -11.95
C HIS A 374 7.02 15.99 -10.66
N TRP A 375 6.90 14.66 -10.69
CA TRP A 375 6.59 13.87 -9.50
C TRP A 375 7.68 13.94 -8.42
N LEU A 376 8.96 14.09 -8.83
CA LEU A 376 10.06 14.29 -7.90
C LEU A 376 9.94 15.66 -7.21
N MET A 377 9.63 16.71 -7.97
CA MET A 377 9.44 18.07 -7.48
C MET A 377 8.22 18.17 -6.56
N MET A 378 7.06 17.65 -6.99
CA MET A 378 5.81 17.63 -6.24
C MET A 378 5.97 16.86 -4.92
N SER A 379 6.71 15.77 -4.94
CA SER A 379 6.97 14.93 -3.76
C SER A 379 7.80 15.61 -2.65
N LEU A 380 8.38 16.78 -2.91
CA LEU A 380 9.10 17.58 -1.92
C LEU A 380 8.18 18.51 -1.09
N THR A 381 6.92 18.66 -1.48
CA THR A 381 5.92 19.39 -0.68
C THR A 381 5.32 18.47 0.37
N MET A 382 5.25 18.89 1.65
CA MET A 382 4.57 18.10 2.68
C MET A 382 3.09 17.91 2.33
N PRO A 383 2.53 16.70 2.49
CA PRO A 383 3.08 15.48 3.10
C PRO A 383 3.80 14.55 2.12
N GLY A 384 4.18 14.99 0.94
CA GLY A 384 4.89 14.21 -0.08
C GLY A 384 3.98 13.45 -1.05
N GLY A 385 2.69 13.74 -1.03
CA GLY A 385 1.67 13.20 -1.93
C GLY A 385 1.38 14.12 -3.11
N HIS A 386 0.24 13.88 -3.77
CA HIS A 386 -0.29 14.74 -4.81
C HIS A 386 -0.49 16.17 -4.29
N ASN A 387 -0.18 17.16 -5.12
CA ASN A 387 -0.30 18.57 -4.80
C ASN A 387 -0.78 19.35 -6.03
N GLY A 388 -1.99 19.91 -5.95
CA GLY A 388 -2.62 20.62 -7.05
C GLY A 388 -1.90 21.94 -7.43
N GLU A 389 -1.21 22.59 -6.48
CA GLU A 389 -0.42 23.79 -6.77
C GLU A 389 0.79 23.45 -7.67
N ASP A 390 1.51 22.39 -7.35
CA ASP A 390 2.63 21.92 -8.16
C ASP A 390 2.17 21.40 -9.54
N GLU A 391 0.98 20.80 -9.60
CA GLU A 391 0.36 20.36 -10.85
C GLU A 391 0.03 21.59 -11.72
N ALA A 392 -0.67 22.57 -11.18
CA ALA A 392 -1.01 23.81 -11.87
C ALA A 392 0.23 24.57 -12.34
N TYR A 393 1.27 24.63 -11.48
CA TYR A 393 2.56 25.22 -11.85
C TYR A 393 3.17 24.56 -13.07
N THR A 394 3.24 23.23 -13.11
CA THR A 394 3.80 22.51 -14.27
C THR A 394 2.93 22.68 -15.51
N ALA A 395 1.61 22.68 -15.35
CA ALA A 395 0.64 22.87 -16.44
C ALA A 395 0.71 24.28 -17.07
N SER A 396 1.21 25.29 -16.36
CA SER A 396 1.29 26.67 -16.86
C SER A 396 2.32 26.88 -17.97
N PHE A 397 3.23 25.91 -18.19
CA PHE A 397 4.24 25.98 -19.25
C PHE A 397 3.78 25.24 -20.51
N ALA A 398 4.04 25.83 -21.68
CA ALA A 398 3.48 25.36 -22.94
C ALA A 398 4.22 24.17 -23.55
N THR A 399 5.56 24.17 -23.48
CA THR A 399 6.40 23.14 -24.09
C THR A 399 7.03 22.21 -23.07
N LYS A 400 7.44 21.04 -23.53
CA LYS A 400 8.13 20.06 -22.70
C LYS A 400 9.43 20.59 -22.12
N GLU A 401 10.22 21.31 -22.91
CA GLU A 401 11.48 21.90 -22.49
C GLU A 401 11.28 22.96 -21.40
N GLU A 402 10.27 23.83 -21.56
CA GLU A 402 9.90 24.82 -20.54
C GLU A 402 9.47 24.15 -19.23
N LYS A 403 8.65 23.08 -19.29
CA LYS A 403 8.25 22.30 -18.12
C LYS A 403 9.45 21.67 -17.42
N GLU A 404 10.38 21.05 -18.17
CA GLU A 404 11.57 20.40 -17.61
C GLU A 404 12.49 21.42 -16.90
N GLU A 405 12.67 22.60 -17.50
CA GLU A 405 13.47 23.69 -16.92
C GLU A 405 12.82 24.26 -15.65
N ALA A 406 11.54 24.62 -15.72
CA ALA A 406 10.78 25.19 -14.63
C ALA A 406 10.68 24.22 -13.43
N VAL A 407 10.34 22.97 -13.68
CA VAL A 407 10.27 21.93 -12.65
C VAL A 407 11.63 21.70 -11.98
N SER A 408 12.70 21.70 -12.77
CA SER A 408 14.06 21.54 -12.23
C SER A 408 14.48 22.73 -11.35
N ALA A 409 14.11 23.95 -11.75
CA ALA A 409 14.36 25.17 -10.96
C ALA A 409 13.56 25.14 -9.65
N ARG A 410 12.26 24.85 -9.68
CA ARG A 410 11.38 24.77 -8.49
C ARG A 410 11.81 23.63 -7.55
N MET A 411 12.24 22.48 -8.09
CA MET A 411 12.78 21.38 -7.29
C MET A 411 14.04 21.82 -6.53
N LYS A 412 14.95 22.56 -7.17
CA LYS A 412 16.15 23.09 -6.56
C LYS A 412 15.80 24.09 -5.46
N GLU A 413 14.88 25.02 -5.72
CA GLU A 413 14.39 26.00 -4.74
C GLU A 413 13.85 25.32 -3.48
N LYS A 414 12.95 24.33 -3.64
CA LYS A 414 12.39 23.55 -2.53
C LYS A 414 13.48 22.84 -1.70
N LEU A 415 14.48 22.25 -2.36
CA LEU A 415 15.58 21.57 -1.68
C LEU A 415 16.51 22.55 -0.94
N GLU A 416 16.75 23.74 -1.49
CA GLU A 416 17.56 24.80 -0.84
C GLU A 416 16.84 25.42 0.37
N ALA A 417 15.52 25.55 0.31
CA ALA A 417 14.70 26.07 1.40
C ALA A 417 14.52 25.06 2.55
N MET A 418 14.69 23.77 2.29
CA MET A 418 14.40 22.70 3.23
C MET A 418 15.57 22.46 4.19
N SER A 419 15.32 22.51 5.50
CA SER A 419 16.31 22.10 6.50
C SER A 419 16.49 20.57 6.49
N ARG A 420 17.60 20.10 7.08
CA ARG A 420 17.81 18.64 7.25
C ARG A 420 16.72 17.98 8.11
N ALA A 421 16.17 18.68 9.07
CA ALA A 421 15.11 18.19 9.94
C ALA A 421 13.80 18.03 9.16
N ASP A 422 13.47 19.03 8.32
CA ASP A 422 12.28 18.99 7.45
C ASP A 422 12.37 17.85 6.44
N TYR A 423 13.55 17.68 5.81
CA TYR A 423 13.78 16.57 4.90
C TYR A 423 13.60 15.20 5.57
N LEU A 424 14.14 15.01 6.78
CA LEU A 424 13.96 13.77 7.53
C LEU A 424 12.48 13.55 7.92
N THR A 425 11.77 14.62 8.27
CA THR A 425 10.35 14.59 8.56
C THR A 425 9.55 14.21 7.32
N LEU A 426 9.84 14.82 6.17
CA LEU A 426 9.23 14.48 4.90
C LEU A 426 9.46 13.01 4.52
N VAL A 427 10.70 12.51 4.60
CA VAL A 427 11.01 11.09 4.32
C VAL A 427 10.23 10.16 5.25
N LYS A 428 10.18 10.46 6.55
CA LYS A 428 9.39 9.70 7.51
C LYS A 428 7.91 9.70 7.13
N THR A 429 7.34 10.87 6.82
CA THR A 429 5.94 11.03 6.45
C THR A 429 5.62 10.23 5.18
N LYS A 430 6.43 10.33 4.13
CA LYS A 430 6.26 9.59 2.88
C LYS A 430 6.28 8.07 3.08
N ILE A 431 7.25 7.55 3.85
CA ILE A 431 7.31 6.12 4.18
C ILE A 431 6.07 5.69 4.97
N SER A 432 5.64 6.52 5.93
CA SER A 432 4.45 6.25 6.74
C SER A 432 3.17 6.27 5.91
N ASN A 433 3.00 7.26 5.02
CA ASN A 433 1.86 7.34 4.13
C ASN A 433 1.74 6.14 3.20
N THR A 434 2.87 5.65 2.66
CA THR A 434 2.85 4.52 1.73
C THR A 434 2.76 3.16 2.45
N PHE A 435 3.46 2.99 3.57
CA PHE A 435 3.64 1.68 4.23
C PHE A 435 3.25 1.67 5.71
N GLY A 436 2.64 2.72 6.25
CA GLY A 436 2.29 2.79 7.68
C GLY A 436 0.89 2.29 8.00
N THR A 437 -0.01 2.27 7.02
CA THR A 437 -1.41 1.87 7.19
C THR A 437 -1.72 0.59 6.42
N GLY A 438 -2.51 -0.29 7.04
CA GLY A 438 -3.04 -1.50 6.41
C GLY A 438 -4.29 -1.27 5.58
N THR A 439 -4.87 -0.08 5.60
CA THR A 439 -6.11 0.24 4.87
C THR A 439 -5.90 0.38 3.38
N ASN A 440 -4.65 0.61 2.94
CA ASN A 440 -4.31 0.87 1.53
C ASN A 440 -5.12 2.04 0.92
N GLY A 441 -5.58 2.98 1.76
CA GLY A 441 -6.35 4.15 1.36
C GLY A 441 -7.82 3.88 1.01
N TYR A 442 -8.40 2.71 1.34
CA TYR A 442 -9.78 2.42 0.99
C TYR A 442 -10.79 3.47 1.51
N PRO A 443 -10.61 4.08 2.70
CA PRO A 443 -11.55 5.06 3.19
C PRO A 443 -11.67 6.30 2.31
N VAL A 444 -10.63 6.62 1.53
CA VAL A 444 -10.59 7.74 0.59
C VAL A 444 -11.03 7.31 -0.80
N PHE A 445 -10.36 6.28 -1.34
CA PHE A 445 -10.54 5.89 -2.75
C PHE A 445 -11.84 5.15 -3.03
N LEU A 446 -12.51 4.59 -2.02
CA LEU A 446 -13.78 3.86 -2.16
C LEU A 446 -14.95 4.49 -1.40
N ALA A 447 -14.76 5.68 -0.81
CA ALA A 447 -15.82 6.34 -0.03
C ALA A 447 -17.09 6.68 -0.83
N ASP A 448 -16.97 6.80 -2.14
CA ASP A 448 -18.07 7.15 -3.04
C ASP A 448 -18.90 5.93 -3.46
N ALA A 449 -19.45 5.20 -2.50
CA ALA A 449 -20.28 4.03 -2.80
C ALA A 449 -21.60 4.41 -3.46
N LEU A 450 -22.01 3.63 -4.48
CA LEU A 450 -23.28 3.80 -5.19
C LEU A 450 -24.52 3.44 -4.36
N ARG A 451 -24.33 2.80 -3.22
CA ARG A 451 -25.39 2.40 -2.29
C ARG A 451 -25.05 2.80 -0.88
N THR A 452 -26.00 3.44 -0.25
CA THR A 452 -25.96 3.78 1.17
C THR A 452 -26.90 2.82 1.90
N ASP A 453 -26.35 1.86 2.60
CA ASP A 453 -27.06 0.89 3.43
C ASP A 453 -26.21 0.57 4.67
N GLY A 454 -26.68 -0.39 5.49
CA GLY A 454 -25.96 -0.79 6.70
C GLY A 454 -24.52 -1.30 6.45
N VAL A 455 -24.21 -1.79 5.23
CA VAL A 455 -22.84 -2.17 4.87
C VAL A 455 -21.98 -0.95 4.63
N TYR A 456 -22.52 0.07 3.98
CA TYR A 456 -21.83 1.34 3.80
C TYR A 456 -21.49 1.97 5.15
N GLU A 457 -22.48 2.03 6.07
CA GLU A 457 -22.27 2.55 7.42
C GLU A 457 -21.21 1.75 8.20
N ALA A 458 -21.14 0.44 8.01
CA ALA A 458 -20.13 -0.40 8.64
C ALA A 458 -18.73 -0.19 8.08
N VAL A 459 -18.59 0.13 6.78
CA VAL A 459 -17.30 0.22 6.09
C VAL A 459 -16.76 1.63 6.03
N PHE A 460 -17.61 2.63 5.77
CA PHE A 460 -17.25 4.02 5.54
C PHE A 460 -17.88 5.00 6.52
N GLY A 461 -19.01 4.65 7.13
CA GLY A 461 -19.76 5.50 8.04
C GLY A 461 -19.34 5.36 9.50
N ALA A 462 -20.29 5.45 10.40
CA ALA A 462 -20.10 5.52 11.86
C ALA A 462 -19.35 4.32 12.47
N HIS A 463 -19.37 3.15 11.82
CA HIS A 463 -18.73 1.93 12.33
C HIS A 463 -17.44 1.55 11.60
N LYS A 464 -16.90 2.42 10.74
CA LYS A 464 -15.68 2.19 9.95
C LYS A 464 -14.45 1.83 10.81
N ASP A 465 -14.38 2.33 12.03
CA ASP A 465 -13.25 2.10 12.94
C ASP A 465 -12.95 0.62 13.16
N PHE A 466 -13.99 -0.24 13.19
CA PHE A 466 -13.78 -1.69 13.31
C PHE A 466 -13.08 -2.28 12.08
N VAL A 467 -13.49 -1.86 10.88
CA VAL A 467 -12.90 -2.35 9.63
C VAL A 467 -11.47 -1.85 9.48
N ILE A 468 -11.22 -0.59 9.82
CA ILE A 468 -9.88 0.00 9.82
C ILE A 468 -8.97 -0.73 10.81
N LEU A 469 -9.47 -1.00 12.03
CA LEU A 469 -8.75 -1.76 13.04
C LEU A 469 -8.39 -3.18 12.56
N TRP A 470 -9.34 -3.83 11.87
CA TRP A 470 -9.09 -5.16 11.29
C TRP A 470 -8.00 -5.12 10.23
N HIS A 471 -8.04 -4.14 9.31
CA HIS A 471 -6.98 -3.90 8.32
C HIS A 471 -5.63 -3.69 8.98
N GLN A 472 -5.58 -2.77 9.96
CA GLN A 472 -4.34 -2.43 10.64
C GLN A 472 -3.77 -3.60 11.44
N GLY A 473 -4.61 -4.34 12.15
CA GLY A 473 -4.20 -5.54 12.88
C GLY A 473 -3.64 -6.64 11.97
N TYR A 474 -4.29 -6.89 10.84
CA TYR A 474 -3.81 -7.83 9.83
C TYR A 474 -2.47 -7.38 9.22
N TYR A 475 -2.36 -6.10 8.89
CA TYR A 475 -1.14 -5.52 8.33
C TYR A 475 0.06 -5.62 9.30
N LEU A 476 -0.16 -5.30 10.57
CA LEU A 476 0.87 -5.45 11.60
C LEU A 476 1.29 -6.92 11.78
N PHE A 477 0.35 -7.85 11.66
CA PHE A 477 0.66 -9.29 11.63
C PHE A 477 1.54 -9.65 10.42
N LEU A 478 1.29 -9.05 9.23
CA LEU A 478 2.15 -9.23 8.06
C LEU A 478 3.56 -8.69 8.32
N LEU A 479 3.70 -7.48 8.85
CA LEU A 479 5.00 -6.88 9.17
C LEU A 479 5.78 -7.76 10.16
N LEU A 480 5.10 -8.31 11.17
CA LEU A 480 5.71 -9.23 12.12
C LEU A 480 6.33 -10.45 11.45
N GLY A 481 5.59 -11.09 10.54
CA GLY A 481 6.08 -12.24 9.76
C GLY A 481 7.26 -11.88 8.86
N ILE A 482 7.23 -10.70 8.23
CA ILE A 482 8.33 -10.19 7.38
C ILE A 482 9.58 -9.92 8.22
N LEU A 483 9.44 -9.28 9.38
CA LEU A 483 10.56 -9.05 10.30
C LEU A 483 11.23 -10.36 10.72
N LEU A 484 10.43 -11.38 11.03
CA LEU A 484 10.94 -12.73 11.30
C LEU A 484 11.68 -13.32 10.10
N TYR A 485 11.16 -13.13 8.90
CA TYR A 485 11.81 -13.61 7.69
C TYR A 485 13.16 -12.94 7.46
N ILE A 486 13.25 -11.62 7.59
CA ILE A 486 14.50 -10.86 7.45
C ILE A 486 15.55 -11.36 8.43
N LEU A 487 15.18 -11.53 9.71
CA LEU A 487 16.10 -12.04 10.74
C LEU A 487 16.60 -13.44 10.41
N ARG A 488 15.72 -14.35 9.96
CA ARG A 488 16.08 -15.72 9.57
C ARG A 488 17.00 -15.74 8.35
N TRP A 489 16.68 -14.93 7.35
CA TRP A 489 17.47 -14.80 6.14
C TRP A 489 18.88 -14.23 6.44
N GLY A 490 18.95 -13.14 7.21
CA GLY A 490 20.20 -12.52 7.63
C GLY A 490 21.10 -13.49 8.43
N TYR A 491 20.51 -14.21 9.40
CA TYR A 491 21.22 -15.23 10.15
C TYR A 491 21.77 -16.33 9.25
N ALA A 492 20.96 -16.85 8.31
CA ALA A 492 21.39 -17.87 7.37
C ALA A 492 22.53 -17.37 6.46
N CYS A 493 22.42 -16.13 5.98
CA CYS A 493 23.42 -15.49 5.15
C CYS A 493 24.76 -15.31 5.89
N ILE A 494 24.74 -14.79 7.12
CA ILE A 494 25.96 -14.57 7.93
C ILE A 494 26.65 -15.88 8.26
N ARG A 495 25.90 -16.94 8.56
CA ARG A 495 26.44 -18.24 8.96
C ARG A 495 26.95 -19.11 7.80
N LYS A 496 27.11 -18.53 6.60
CA LYS A 496 27.61 -19.22 5.38
C LYS A 496 26.76 -20.44 4.97
N LYS A 497 25.46 -20.43 5.26
CA LYS A 497 24.52 -21.42 4.75
C LYS A 497 24.09 -21.04 3.34
N GLU A 498 23.40 -21.95 2.65
CA GLU A 498 22.80 -21.66 1.36
C GLU A 498 21.92 -20.40 1.44
N THR A 499 22.19 -19.44 0.58
CA THR A 499 21.44 -18.20 0.51
C THR A 499 20.13 -18.46 -0.21
N ASP A 500 19.00 -18.10 0.44
CA ASP A 500 17.69 -18.09 -0.21
C ASP A 500 17.62 -16.87 -1.15
N PHE A 501 18.10 -17.07 -2.39
CA PHE A 501 18.14 -16.01 -3.41
C PHE A 501 16.76 -15.53 -3.82
N TYR A 502 15.76 -16.41 -3.77
CA TYR A 502 14.41 -16.04 -4.12
C TYR A 502 13.78 -15.14 -3.06
N GLY A 503 13.90 -15.54 -1.80
CA GLY A 503 13.47 -14.69 -0.70
C GLY A 503 14.24 -13.38 -0.63
N PHE A 504 15.53 -13.38 -0.99
CA PHE A 504 16.29 -12.14 -1.16
C PHE A 504 15.72 -11.25 -2.27
N THR A 505 15.28 -11.83 -3.38
CA THR A 505 14.63 -11.05 -4.46
C THR A 505 13.37 -10.34 -3.96
N LEU A 506 12.51 -11.05 -3.23
CA LEU A 506 11.29 -10.44 -2.66
C LEU A 506 11.62 -9.33 -1.66
N LEU A 507 12.62 -9.55 -0.79
CA LEU A 507 13.10 -8.50 0.13
C LEU A 507 13.69 -7.31 -0.62
N LEU A 508 14.43 -7.56 -1.69
CA LEU A 508 15.04 -6.51 -2.51
C LEU A 508 13.98 -5.69 -3.26
N ILE A 509 12.88 -6.31 -3.67
CA ILE A 509 11.72 -5.61 -4.22
C ILE A 509 11.13 -4.66 -3.18
N LEU A 510 10.87 -5.12 -1.95
CA LEU A 510 10.35 -4.24 -0.90
C LEU A 510 11.32 -3.12 -0.52
N PHE A 511 12.62 -3.41 -0.48
CA PHE A 511 13.65 -2.41 -0.26
C PHE A 511 13.67 -1.36 -1.39
N GLY A 512 13.58 -1.82 -2.64
CA GLY A 512 13.48 -0.94 -3.81
C GLY A 512 12.20 -0.11 -3.82
N ALA A 513 11.07 -0.67 -3.37
CA ALA A 513 9.82 0.05 -3.23
C ALA A 513 9.92 1.18 -2.18
N VAL A 514 10.51 0.89 -1.01
CA VAL A 514 10.76 1.93 0.01
C VAL A 514 11.64 3.04 -0.54
N LEU A 515 12.75 2.70 -1.20
CA LEU A 515 13.64 3.71 -1.80
C LEU A 515 12.96 4.53 -2.90
N PHE A 516 12.13 3.88 -3.72
CA PHE A 516 11.39 4.56 -4.78
C PHE A 516 10.43 5.59 -4.21
N TYR A 517 9.61 5.23 -3.20
CA TYR A 517 8.64 6.16 -2.62
C TYR A 517 9.23 7.18 -1.62
N VAL A 518 10.48 7.04 -1.23
CA VAL A 518 11.23 8.14 -0.60
C VAL A 518 11.48 9.26 -1.60
N LEU A 519 11.70 8.94 -2.87
CA LEU A 519 11.98 9.91 -3.94
C LEU A 519 10.71 10.36 -4.66
N TRP A 520 9.80 9.42 -4.95
CA TRP A 520 8.59 9.63 -5.73
C TRP A 520 7.42 10.07 -4.84
N GLU A 521 6.34 10.53 -5.44
CA GLU A 521 5.07 10.80 -4.75
C GLU A 521 4.65 9.62 -3.87
N ALA A 522 4.12 9.91 -2.68
CA ALA A 522 3.67 8.92 -1.70
C ALA A 522 2.13 8.93 -1.58
N SER A 523 1.55 7.72 -1.57
CA SER A 523 0.11 7.53 -1.35
C SER A 523 -0.14 6.13 -0.73
N PRO A 524 -1.15 5.96 0.13
CA PRO A 524 -1.47 4.66 0.73
C PRO A 524 -1.74 3.55 -0.28
N GLN A 525 -2.38 3.86 -1.41
CA GLN A 525 -2.66 2.91 -2.50
C GLN A 525 -1.39 2.32 -3.15
N TYR A 526 -0.25 2.98 -3.01
CA TYR A 526 0.99 2.55 -3.65
C TYR A 526 1.65 1.35 -2.97
N SER A 527 1.18 0.94 -1.79
CA SER A 527 1.55 -0.32 -1.15
C SER A 527 0.86 -1.55 -1.77
N ILE A 528 -0.30 -1.39 -2.44
CA ILE A 528 -1.10 -2.48 -3.00
C ILE A 528 -0.30 -3.40 -3.95
N PRO A 529 0.49 -2.90 -4.93
CA PRO A 529 1.26 -3.76 -5.83
C PRO A 529 2.23 -4.72 -5.14
N PHE A 530 2.62 -4.41 -3.89
CA PHE A 530 3.57 -5.20 -3.10
C PHE A 530 2.89 -6.09 -2.05
N MET A 531 1.58 -5.95 -1.83
CA MET A 531 0.83 -6.65 -0.78
C MET A 531 0.98 -8.17 -0.86
N MET A 532 0.81 -8.77 -2.03
CA MET A 532 0.93 -10.23 -2.22
C MET A 532 2.36 -10.73 -1.95
N MET A 533 3.39 -9.90 -2.20
CA MET A 533 4.79 -10.19 -1.88
C MET A 533 5.04 -10.10 -0.38
N MET A 534 4.43 -9.12 0.29
CA MET A 534 4.48 -8.98 1.75
C MET A 534 3.84 -10.19 2.43
N GLU A 535 2.69 -10.66 1.94
CA GLU A 535 2.04 -11.88 2.44
C GLU A 535 2.91 -13.12 2.22
N ALA A 536 3.49 -13.28 1.02
CA ALA A 536 4.40 -14.40 0.74
C ALA A 536 5.59 -14.41 1.70
N LEU A 537 6.20 -13.25 1.97
CA LEU A 537 7.31 -13.11 2.91
C LEU A 537 6.87 -13.35 4.36
N CYS A 538 5.72 -12.83 4.77
CA CYS A 538 5.15 -13.06 6.09
C CYS A 538 4.99 -14.56 6.35
N PHE A 539 4.29 -15.26 5.47
CA PHE A 539 4.06 -16.69 5.66
C PHE A 539 5.35 -17.50 5.57
N ALA A 540 6.27 -17.14 4.67
CA ALA A 540 7.62 -17.77 4.66
C ALA A 540 8.37 -17.53 5.98
N GLY A 541 8.18 -16.40 6.64
CA GLY A 541 8.73 -16.07 7.94
C GLY A 541 8.10 -16.86 9.10
N LEU A 542 6.80 -17.13 9.01
CA LEU A 542 6.07 -17.89 10.05
C LEU A 542 6.21 -19.41 9.91
N LEU A 543 6.49 -19.92 8.70
CA LEU A 543 6.69 -21.35 8.48
C LEU A 543 7.91 -21.87 9.25
N PRO A 544 7.85 -23.12 9.75
CA PRO A 544 9.01 -23.74 10.36
C PRO A 544 10.15 -23.89 9.35
N VAL A 545 11.39 -23.75 9.82
CA VAL A 545 12.57 -24.03 8.99
C VAL A 545 12.62 -25.54 8.77
N GLN A 546 12.33 -25.97 7.56
CA GLN A 546 12.41 -27.39 7.20
C GLN A 546 13.87 -27.77 6.96
N ASN A 547 14.30 -28.85 7.57
CA ASN A 547 15.59 -29.46 7.28
C ASN A 547 15.39 -30.61 6.28
N THR A 548 16.05 -30.51 5.14
CA THR A 548 16.24 -31.66 4.25
C THR A 548 17.19 -32.67 4.94
N GLU A 549 16.75 -33.89 5.09
CA GLU A 549 17.46 -35.09 5.59
C GLU A 549 18.52 -34.83 6.67
N GLU A 550 18.20 -35.16 7.91
CA GLU A 550 19.08 -34.93 9.05
C GLU A 550 19.82 -36.18 9.47
N SER A 551 21.15 -36.15 9.33
CA SER A 551 22.05 -36.93 10.16
C SER A 551 22.08 -36.37 11.61
N ALA A 552 22.27 -37.24 12.62
CA ALA A 552 22.19 -36.91 14.06
C ALA A 552 23.03 -35.68 14.51
N GLY A 553 24.02 -35.25 13.73
CA GLY A 553 24.82 -34.03 14.00
C GLY A 553 24.15 -32.71 13.65
N GLN A 554 23.00 -32.68 12.94
CA GLN A 554 22.31 -31.46 12.55
C GLN A 554 21.23 -31.03 13.55
N LYS A 555 20.71 -31.92 14.39
CA LYS A 555 19.73 -31.63 15.47
C LYS A 555 20.22 -30.55 16.43
N GLY A 556 21.49 -30.62 16.85
CA GLY A 556 22.09 -29.57 17.69
C GLY A 556 22.24 -28.20 17.04
N LYS A 557 22.30 -28.15 15.69
CA LYS A 557 22.37 -26.87 14.93
C LYS A 557 21.00 -26.23 14.77
N MET A 558 19.90 -27.01 14.69
CA MET A 558 18.52 -26.53 14.65
C MET A 558 18.12 -25.92 16.00
N GLN A 559 18.51 -26.57 17.09
CA GLN A 559 18.31 -26.04 18.43
C GLN A 559 18.96 -24.67 18.62
N LYS A 560 20.18 -24.45 18.08
CA LYS A 560 20.83 -23.13 18.10
C LYS A 560 20.13 -22.08 17.27
N ARG A 561 19.47 -22.43 16.15
CA ARG A 561 18.71 -21.47 15.29
C ARG A 561 17.48 -20.94 15.99
N HIS A 562 16.68 -21.82 16.58
CA HIS A 562 15.51 -21.39 17.35
C HIS A 562 15.91 -20.56 18.57
N CYS A 563 17.05 -20.89 19.19
CA CYS A 563 17.62 -20.10 20.27
C CYS A 563 17.95 -18.66 19.79
N VAL A 564 18.59 -18.47 18.61
CA VAL A 564 18.92 -17.12 18.12
C VAL A 564 17.66 -16.32 17.83
N THR A 565 16.65 -16.91 17.16
CA THR A 565 15.38 -16.22 16.92
C THR A 565 14.68 -15.87 18.24
N ALA A 566 14.71 -16.77 19.21
CA ALA A 566 14.20 -16.50 20.55
C ALA A 566 14.96 -15.36 21.24
N TYR A 567 16.30 -15.34 21.17
CA TYR A 567 17.09 -14.24 21.72
C TYR A 567 16.83 -12.91 21.03
N CYS A 568 16.66 -12.89 19.68
CA CYS A 568 16.27 -11.68 18.96
C CYS A 568 14.89 -11.17 19.42
N ALA A 569 13.91 -12.06 19.60
CA ALA A 569 12.59 -11.70 20.09
C ALA A 569 12.65 -11.16 21.53
N PHE A 570 13.44 -11.79 22.42
CA PHE A 570 13.66 -11.29 23.78
C PHE A 570 14.40 -9.96 23.79
N ALA A 571 15.38 -9.76 22.88
CA ALA A 571 16.06 -8.47 22.72
C ALA A 571 15.07 -7.39 22.23
N ALA A 572 14.20 -7.72 21.27
CA ALA A 572 13.13 -6.80 20.83
C ALA A 572 12.17 -6.45 21.97
N ALA A 573 11.76 -7.43 22.78
CA ALA A 573 10.95 -7.19 23.98
C ALA A 573 11.67 -6.23 24.94
N ALA A 574 12.97 -6.44 25.18
CA ALA A 574 13.75 -5.55 26.03
C ALA A 574 13.85 -4.12 25.46
N VAL A 575 14.04 -3.99 24.14
CA VAL A 575 14.07 -2.69 23.44
C VAL A 575 12.73 -1.98 23.59
N VAL A 576 11.60 -2.68 23.41
CA VAL A 576 10.25 -2.13 23.61
C VAL A 576 10.07 -1.64 25.06
N ALA A 577 10.50 -2.43 26.04
CA ALA A 577 10.41 -2.03 27.44
C ALA A 577 11.26 -0.79 27.75
N LEU A 578 12.51 -0.76 27.27
CA LEU A 578 13.41 0.39 27.46
C LEU A 578 12.88 1.65 26.75
N TRP A 579 12.39 1.50 25.52
CA TRP A 579 11.77 2.59 24.77
C TRP A 579 10.51 3.10 25.50
N GLY A 580 9.66 2.19 25.99
CA GLY A 580 8.49 2.53 26.76
C GLY A 580 8.83 3.30 28.03
N ILE A 581 9.86 2.88 28.77
CA ILE A 581 10.33 3.60 29.97
C ILE A 581 10.87 4.99 29.59
N ALA A 582 11.70 5.08 28.52
CA ALA A 582 12.30 6.33 28.10
C ALA A 582 11.26 7.38 27.65
N ARG A 583 10.17 6.95 27.03
CA ARG A 583 9.11 7.82 26.51
C ARG A 583 7.97 8.06 27.50
N TYR A 584 7.94 7.34 28.61
CA TYR A 584 6.84 7.40 29.58
C TYR A 584 6.47 8.83 29.99
N ARG A 585 7.45 9.63 30.43
CA ARG A 585 7.18 11.00 30.86
C ARG A 585 6.70 11.90 29.72
N GLN A 586 7.30 11.77 28.58
CA GLN A 586 6.95 12.57 27.39
C GLN A 586 5.49 12.31 26.95
N VAL A 587 5.04 11.07 27.02
CA VAL A 587 3.72 10.67 26.51
C VAL A 587 2.62 10.82 27.56
N THR A 588 2.94 10.63 28.85
CA THR A 588 1.93 10.60 29.91
C THR A 588 1.93 11.83 30.84
N GLN A 589 2.97 12.68 30.78
CA GLN A 589 3.13 13.78 31.71
C GLN A 589 3.46 15.12 31.05
N THR A 590 3.82 15.11 29.76
CA THR A 590 4.07 16.35 29.01
C THR A 590 2.76 16.79 28.37
N PRO A 591 2.16 17.92 28.77
CA PRO A 591 0.96 18.41 28.11
C PRO A 591 1.27 18.83 26.68
N GLY A 592 0.39 18.53 25.78
CA GLY A 592 0.38 18.99 24.39
C GLY A 592 -1.03 19.32 23.99
N GLU A 593 -1.19 20.15 22.98
CA GLU A 593 -2.49 20.42 22.39
C GLU A 593 -3.01 19.15 21.72
N GLN A 594 -4.23 18.77 22.07
CA GLN A 594 -4.90 17.56 21.57
C GLN A 594 -6.26 17.94 21.03
N PRO A 595 -6.53 17.72 19.73
CA PRO A 595 -7.86 17.95 19.18
C PRO A 595 -8.85 16.86 19.60
N HIS A 596 -9.97 17.28 20.17
CA HIS A 596 -11.12 16.45 20.45
C HIS A 596 -12.24 16.81 19.47
N PRO A 597 -12.42 16.07 18.37
CA PRO A 597 -13.48 16.38 17.39
C PRO A 597 -14.86 16.26 18.02
N VAL A 598 -15.66 17.29 17.83
CA VAL A 598 -17.06 17.37 18.29
C VAL A 598 -18.00 17.08 17.13
N ALA A 599 -17.80 17.76 16.00
CA ALA A 599 -18.52 17.53 14.77
C ALA A 599 -17.57 17.69 13.58
N THR A 600 -17.53 16.70 12.71
CA THR A 600 -16.62 16.72 11.55
C THR A 600 -17.28 16.12 10.32
N GLN A 601 -17.03 16.73 9.17
CA GLN A 601 -17.25 16.18 7.86
C GLN A 601 -15.98 16.41 7.04
N ILE A 602 -15.30 15.33 6.68
CA ILE A 602 -13.95 15.38 6.10
C ILE A 602 -13.89 14.87 4.65
N LEU A 603 -15.01 14.40 4.11
CA LEU A 603 -15.09 13.98 2.72
C LEU A 603 -15.22 15.21 1.80
N ALA A 604 -14.54 15.15 0.67
CA ALA A 604 -14.55 16.20 -0.32
C ALA A 604 -14.53 15.60 -1.73
N ASN A 605 -15.36 16.13 -2.62
CA ASN A 605 -15.34 15.70 -4.02
C ASN A 605 -15.54 16.85 -5.01
N THR A 606 -16.08 17.96 -4.53
CA THR A 606 -16.36 19.15 -5.34
C THR A 606 -16.28 20.40 -4.47
N SER A 607 -16.63 21.53 -5.02
CA SER A 607 -16.72 22.81 -4.33
C SER A 607 -18.01 23.53 -4.71
N CYS A 608 -18.50 24.39 -3.84
CA CYS A 608 -19.69 25.22 -4.02
C CYS A 608 -19.25 26.67 -4.02
N PRO A 609 -19.42 27.41 -5.13
CA PRO A 609 -19.21 28.86 -5.15
C PRO A 609 -20.28 29.57 -4.31
N VAL A 610 -19.93 30.71 -3.74
CA VAL A 610 -20.85 31.58 -3.01
C VAL A 610 -20.75 32.97 -3.61
N ASP A 611 -21.76 33.33 -4.37
CA ASP A 611 -21.83 34.58 -5.12
C ASP A 611 -22.30 35.77 -4.25
N ASP A 612 -22.27 36.98 -4.83
CA ASP A 612 -22.73 38.17 -4.16
C ASP A 612 -24.21 38.05 -3.69
N GLY A 613 -24.43 38.31 -2.40
CA GLY A 613 -25.76 38.22 -1.78
C GLY A 613 -26.24 36.80 -1.50
N GLU A 614 -25.36 35.82 -1.61
CA GLU A 614 -25.61 34.45 -1.22
C GLU A 614 -24.95 34.13 0.13
N GLU A 615 -25.62 33.33 0.94
CA GLU A 615 -25.09 32.80 2.19
C GLU A 615 -25.11 31.26 2.13
N LEU A 616 -23.95 30.63 2.23
CA LEU A 616 -23.83 29.18 2.35
C LEU A 616 -23.86 28.79 3.84
N VAL A 617 -24.81 27.94 4.22
CA VAL A 617 -25.07 27.59 5.61
C VAL A 617 -25.06 26.06 5.77
N GLN A 618 -24.16 25.56 6.60
CA GLN A 618 -24.15 24.17 7.06
C GLN A 618 -24.68 24.11 8.48
N THR A 619 -25.85 23.48 8.68
CA THR A 619 -26.31 23.17 10.05
C THR A 619 -25.52 22.01 10.63
N ILE A 620 -25.18 22.10 11.92
CA ILE A 620 -24.40 21.09 12.63
C ILE A 620 -24.95 20.93 14.05
N ARG A 621 -24.81 19.74 14.63
CA ARG A 621 -25.22 19.47 16.00
C ARG A 621 -24.01 19.39 16.90
N LEU A 622 -23.95 20.26 17.93
CA LEU A 622 -22.85 20.29 18.89
C LEU A 622 -23.38 19.92 20.29
N THR A 623 -22.75 18.93 20.91
CA THR A 623 -23.16 18.39 22.22
C THR A 623 -22.03 18.38 23.25
N GLN A 624 -20.83 18.82 22.86
CA GLN A 624 -19.65 18.87 23.70
C GLN A 624 -18.96 20.22 23.56
N PRO A 625 -18.19 20.69 24.53
CA PRO A 625 -17.42 21.90 24.43
C PRO A 625 -16.52 21.96 23.18
N PHE A 626 -16.37 23.14 22.60
CA PHE A 626 -15.56 23.35 21.42
C PHE A 626 -14.91 24.73 21.41
N ASN A 627 -13.75 24.87 20.75
CA ASN A 627 -12.97 26.12 20.69
C ASN A 627 -12.18 26.26 19.38
N ARG A 628 -12.38 25.37 18.40
CA ARG A 628 -11.73 25.44 17.10
C ARG A 628 -12.70 25.09 15.98
N LEU A 629 -12.65 25.87 14.90
CA LEU A 629 -13.34 25.63 13.65
C LEU A 629 -12.31 25.54 12.51
N ILE A 630 -12.45 24.54 11.65
CA ILE A 630 -11.68 24.40 10.42
C ILE A 630 -12.65 24.35 9.26
N VAL A 631 -12.40 25.16 8.22
CA VAL A 631 -13.11 25.14 6.93
C VAL A 631 -12.12 25.20 5.79
N GLN A 632 -12.48 24.66 4.63
CA GLN A 632 -11.61 24.63 3.45
C GLN A 632 -12.33 25.23 2.24
N TRP A 633 -11.54 25.83 1.35
CA TRP A 633 -12.01 26.42 0.11
C TRP A 633 -11.01 26.27 -1.02
N ARG A 634 -11.47 26.50 -2.23
CA ARG A 634 -10.66 26.72 -3.43
C ARG A 634 -10.71 28.19 -3.80
N ASN A 635 -9.58 28.72 -4.24
CA ASN A 635 -9.45 30.07 -4.76
C ASN A 635 -9.00 30.02 -6.22
N PRO A 636 -9.94 29.99 -7.20
CA PRO A 636 -9.55 29.90 -8.61
C PRO A 636 -8.75 31.12 -9.10
N ALA A 637 -9.00 32.30 -8.53
CA ALA A 637 -8.28 33.53 -8.88
C ALA A 637 -6.91 33.67 -8.18
N GLN A 638 -6.60 32.81 -7.21
CA GLN A 638 -5.35 32.78 -6.46
C GLN A 638 -4.95 34.17 -5.88
N GLU A 639 -3.71 34.58 -6.13
CA GLU A 639 -3.17 35.85 -5.60
C GLU A 639 -3.86 37.10 -6.13
N GLU A 640 -4.57 37.01 -7.26
CA GLU A 640 -5.30 38.13 -7.88
C GLU A 640 -6.68 38.37 -7.25
N SER A 641 -7.15 37.43 -6.40
CA SER A 641 -8.46 37.53 -5.76
C SER A 641 -8.49 38.68 -4.76
N THR A 642 -9.56 39.47 -4.83
CA THR A 642 -9.88 40.55 -3.88
C THR A 642 -11.06 40.22 -2.99
N ALA A 643 -11.61 38.99 -3.09
CA ALA A 643 -12.81 38.59 -2.38
C ALA A 643 -12.58 38.49 -0.87
N VAL A 644 -13.58 38.95 -0.12
CA VAL A 644 -13.62 38.81 1.35
C VAL A 644 -14.95 38.17 1.72
N TYR A 645 -14.87 37.15 2.53
CA TYR A 645 -16.04 36.43 3.04
C TYR A 645 -16.12 36.57 4.55
N ARG A 646 -17.36 36.73 5.07
CA ARG A 646 -17.66 36.60 6.49
C ARG A 646 -17.91 35.12 6.80
N LEU A 647 -17.18 34.61 7.76
CA LEU A 647 -17.39 33.26 8.34
C LEU A 647 -17.96 33.43 9.74
N GLN A 648 -19.12 32.84 9.99
CA GLN A 648 -19.76 32.82 11.30
C GLN A 648 -20.00 31.37 11.76
N LEU A 649 -19.79 31.12 13.04
CA LEU A 649 -20.39 30.01 13.75
C LEU A 649 -21.44 30.57 14.70
N ARG A 650 -22.70 30.16 14.51
CA ARG A 650 -23.84 30.74 15.25
C ARG A 650 -24.80 29.64 15.71
N GLU A 651 -25.55 29.90 16.79
CA GLU A 651 -26.69 29.07 17.17
C GLU A 651 -27.81 29.21 16.09
N SER A 652 -28.62 28.17 15.90
CA SER A 652 -29.77 28.25 14.95
C SER A 652 -30.79 29.33 15.32
N GLY A 653 -30.71 29.90 16.52
CA GLY A 653 -31.45 31.10 16.95
C GLY A 653 -30.81 32.42 16.54
N GLY A 654 -29.69 32.45 15.85
CA GLY A 654 -29.00 33.61 15.32
C GLY A 654 -27.94 34.23 16.24
N THR A 655 -27.72 33.69 17.45
CA THR A 655 -26.63 34.16 18.35
C THR A 655 -25.28 33.78 17.75
N VAL A 656 -24.45 34.74 17.39
CA VAL A 656 -23.10 34.51 16.86
C VAL A 656 -22.16 34.12 17.99
N VAL A 657 -21.55 32.97 17.87
CA VAL A 657 -20.56 32.40 18.82
C VAL A 657 -19.15 32.77 18.41
N PHE A 658 -18.87 32.73 17.11
CA PHE A 658 -17.59 33.12 16.53
C PHE A 658 -17.81 33.77 15.17
N GLU A 659 -17.04 34.82 14.87
CA GLU A 659 -17.04 35.51 13.59
C GLU A 659 -15.64 35.90 13.17
N THR A 660 -15.33 35.76 11.89
CA THR A 660 -14.09 36.20 11.29
C THR A 660 -14.26 36.48 9.80
N GLU A 661 -13.24 37.10 9.20
CA GLU A 661 -13.19 37.32 7.75
C GLU A 661 -12.16 36.39 7.10
N ILE A 662 -12.55 35.85 5.95
CA ILE A 662 -11.67 35.09 5.06
C ILE A 662 -11.25 36.03 3.95
N HIS A 663 -9.98 36.42 3.90
CA HIS A 663 -9.42 37.22 2.82
C HIS A 663 -8.83 36.28 1.78
N ALA A 664 -9.37 36.25 0.57
CA ALA A 664 -8.88 35.38 -0.51
C ALA A 664 -7.52 35.84 -1.05
N ALA A 665 -7.19 37.15 -0.89
CA ALA A 665 -5.89 37.69 -1.28
C ALA A 665 -4.73 36.97 -0.58
N GLY A 666 -3.75 36.50 -1.38
CA GLY A 666 -2.58 35.80 -0.86
C GLY A 666 -2.82 34.34 -0.45
N THR A 667 -4.02 33.79 -0.69
CA THR A 667 -4.25 32.36 -0.56
C THR A 667 -3.98 31.66 -1.89
N GLY A 668 -3.28 30.49 -1.83
CA GLY A 668 -3.12 29.65 -3.01
C GLY A 668 -4.44 29.03 -3.48
N TYR A 669 -4.40 28.21 -4.52
CA TYR A 669 -5.58 27.55 -5.07
C TYR A 669 -6.39 26.77 -4.02
N ASN A 670 -5.73 26.05 -3.12
CA ASN A 670 -6.37 25.38 -1.99
C ASN A 670 -6.10 26.18 -0.71
N GLY A 671 -7.14 26.70 -0.09
CA GLY A 671 -7.08 27.41 1.16
C GLY A 671 -7.73 26.62 2.30
N ALA A 672 -7.21 26.80 3.50
CA ALA A 672 -7.80 26.27 4.73
C ALA A 672 -7.69 27.30 5.84
N GLY A 673 -8.78 27.56 6.55
CA GLY A 673 -8.80 28.37 7.76
C GLY A 673 -8.88 27.51 8.99
N ILE A 674 -7.96 27.73 9.94
CA ILE A 674 -7.99 27.16 11.28
C ILE A 674 -8.21 28.32 12.23
N TYR A 675 -9.32 28.30 12.92
CA TYR A 675 -9.76 29.40 13.78
C TYR A 675 -9.94 28.93 15.19
N ASP A 676 -9.13 29.47 16.11
CA ASP A 676 -9.21 29.23 17.55
C ASP A 676 -9.97 30.38 18.22
N PHE A 677 -10.84 30.03 19.18
CA PHE A 677 -11.64 30.96 19.94
C PHE A 677 -11.82 30.47 21.38
N GLU A 678 -12.46 31.28 22.24
CA GLU A 678 -12.77 30.86 23.62
C GLU A 678 -13.65 29.63 23.63
N THR A 679 -13.37 28.70 24.57
CA THR A 679 -14.16 27.47 24.68
C THR A 679 -15.62 27.79 24.95
N VAL A 680 -16.48 27.29 24.07
CA VAL A 680 -17.93 27.39 24.15
C VAL A 680 -18.48 26.11 24.71
N ASP A 681 -19.30 26.22 25.76
CA ASP A 681 -20.04 25.10 26.36
C ASP A 681 -21.44 25.09 25.72
N PRO A 682 -21.73 24.16 24.79
CA PRO A 682 -22.96 24.23 24.02
C PRO A 682 -24.17 23.95 24.94
N ALA A 683 -25.19 24.79 24.85
CA ALA A 683 -26.54 24.30 25.15
C ALA A 683 -26.85 23.26 24.03
N GLU A 684 -27.30 22.02 24.43
CA GLU A 684 -27.70 21.03 23.44
C GLU A 684 -28.57 21.68 22.34
N GLY A 685 -28.03 21.81 21.13
CA GLY A 685 -28.72 22.52 20.07
C GLY A 685 -28.02 22.42 18.72
N ASP A 686 -28.74 22.87 17.74
CA ASP A 686 -28.25 22.98 16.37
C ASP A 686 -27.51 24.32 16.21
N TYR A 687 -26.36 24.26 15.57
CA TYR A 687 -25.52 25.40 15.20
C TYR A 687 -25.45 25.53 13.68
N GLU A 688 -24.94 26.64 13.21
CA GLU A 688 -24.77 26.93 11.79
C GLU A 688 -23.35 27.44 11.54
N ILE A 689 -22.67 26.86 10.54
CA ILE A 689 -21.49 27.45 9.93
C ILE A 689 -21.97 28.19 8.71
N ALA A 690 -21.86 29.53 8.71
CA ALA A 690 -22.36 30.39 7.68
C ALA A 690 -21.23 31.17 7.01
N MET A 691 -21.24 31.21 5.67
CA MET A 691 -20.29 31.94 4.84
C MET A 691 -21.01 32.83 3.86
N GLU A 692 -20.72 34.15 3.90
CA GLU A 692 -21.31 35.18 3.07
C GLU A 692 -20.21 36.02 2.44
N LYS A 693 -20.33 36.32 1.14
CA LYS A 693 -19.41 37.22 0.47
C LYS A 693 -19.72 38.68 0.85
N ILE A 694 -18.71 39.41 1.37
CA ILE A 694 -18.83 40.79 1.77
C ILE A 694 -18.38 41.75 0.67
N SER A 695 -17.31 41.39 -0.05
CA SER A 695 -16.72 42.19 -1.10
C SER A 695 -15.89 41.37 -2.09
N GLY A 696 -15.55 41.95 -3.23
CA GLY A 696 -14.76 41.32 -4.29
C GLY A 696 -15.46 41.40 -5.64
N MET A 697 -14.78 40.97 -6.69
CA MET A 697 -15.38 40.89 -8.04
C MET A 697 -16.11 39.55 -8.23
N PRO A 698 -17.08 39.42 -9.14
CA PRO A 698 -17.72 38.14 -9.43
C PRO A 698 -16.76 37.07 -9.97
N SER A 699 -15.62 37.48 -10.53
CA SER A 699 -14.57 36.54 -11.02
C SER A 699 -13.66 36.00 -9.92
N ASP A 700 -13.78 36.50 -8.69
CA ASP A 700 -12.88 36.26 -7.58
C ASP A 700 -13.49 35.33 -6.52
N ASP A 701 -14.62 34.68 -6.85
CA ASP A 701 -15.39 33.91 -5.88
C ASP A 701 -14.60 32.71 -5.35
N LEU A 702 -14.62 32.56 -4.01
CA LEU A 702 -14.18 31.36 -3.36
C LEU A 702 -15.22 30.26 -3.55
N GLU A 703 -14.74 29.07 -3.74
CA GLU A 703 -15.54 27.87 -3.78
C GLU A 703 -15.30 27.06 -2.51
N PHE A 704 -16.28 26.96 -1.61
CA PHE A 704 -16.15 26.17 -0.39
C PHE A 704 -16.18 24.69 -0.71
N VAL A 705 -15.25 23.94 -0.12
CA VAL A 705 -15.11 22.51 -0.41
C VAL A 705 -16.26 21.74 0.21
N VAL A 706 -16.93 20.93 -0.60
CA VAL A 706 -18.10 20.15 -0.22
C VAL A 706 -17.97 18.70 -0.71
N TYR A 707 -18.78 17.83 -0.13
CA TYR A 707 -19.05 16.51 -0.67
C TYR A 707 -20.48 16.48 -1.19
N ASP A 708 -20.63 16.30 -2.51
CA ASP A 708 -21.92 16.19 -3.18
C ASP A 708 -22.04 14.83 -3.87
N MET A 709 -22.98 14.04 -3.43
CA MET A 709 -23.26 12.74 -4.02
C MET A 709 -24.74 12.42 -3.91
N TYR A 710 -25.37 12.20 -5.05
CA TYR A 710 -26.80 11.91 -5.12
C TYR A 710 -27.19 10.73 -4.20
N GLY A 711 -28.09 10.99 -3.26
CA GLY A 711 -28.62 10.02 -2.32
C GLY A 711 -27.74 9.72 -1.11
N TYR A 712 -26.67 10.49 -0.89
CA TYR A 712 -25.81 10.37 0.29
C TYR A 712 -25.38 11.72 0.84
N THR A 713 -25.61 11.92 2.13
CA THR A 713 -25.16 13.09 2.89
C THR A 713 -24.19 12.62 3.95
N PRO A 714 -22.87 12.90 3.84
CA PRO A 714 -21.86 12.38 4.77
C PRO A 714 -22.00 12.92 6.19
N TYR A 715 -22.66 14.05 6.36
CA TYR A 715 -23.02 14.59 7.66
C TYR A 715 -24.54 14.48 7.84
N SER A 716 -24.99 13.47 8.60
CA SER A 716 -26.41 13.16 8.78
C SER A 716 -27.14 14.05 9.77
N ASP A 717 -26.40 14.76 10.65
CA ASP A 717 -26.98 15.57 11.74
C ASP A 717 -27.16 17.04 11.34
N GLY A 718 -27.19 17.34 10.04
CA GLY A 718 -27.43 18.69 9.53
C GLY A 718 -27.54 18.76 8.02
N GLU A 719 -27.91 19.92 7.52
CA GLU A 719 -28.17 20.20 6.10
C GLU A 719 -27.29 21.36 5.60
N LEU A 720 -26.81 21.24 4.36
CA LEU A 720 -26.17 22.35 3.64
C LEU A 720 -27.23 23.09 2.81
N SER A 721 -27.22 24.38 2.89
CA SER A 721 -28.17 25.24 2.12
C SER A 721 -27.48 26.49 1.61
N LEU A 722 -27.98 27.00 0.48
CA LEU A 722 -27.62 28.27 -0.07
C LEU A 722 -28.84 29.19 0.03
N ALA A 723 -28.71 30.33 0.72
CA ALA A 723 -29.74 31.31 0.90
C ALA A 723 -29.45 32.55 0.04
N LYS A 724 -30.47 33.09 -0.65
CA LYS A 724 -30.40 34.31 -1.43
C LYS A 724 -31.72 35.09 -1.31
N GLU A 725 -31.65 36.36 -0.91
CA GLU A 725 -32.85 37.25 -0.79
C GLU A 725 -34.00 36.64 0.04
N GLY A 726 -33.67 35.77 1.02
CA GLY A 726 -34.65 35.10 1.88
C GLY A 726 -35.20 33.78 1.34
N GLU A 727 -34.85 33.37 0.12
CA GLU A 727 -35.14 32.05 -0.39
C GLU A 727 -34.01 31.09 -0.01
N LYS A 728 -34.33 29.95 0.60
CA LYS A 728 -33.37 28.91 1.03
C LYS A 728 -33.49 27.71 0.10
N ARG A 729 -32.38 27.34 -0.55
CA ARG A 729 -32.24 26.12 -1.35
C ARG A 729 -31.39 25.10 -0.61
N ILE A 730 -31.99 24.00 -0.24
CA ILE A 730 -31.23 22.86 0.36
C ILE A 730 -30.42 22.18 -0.76
N LEU A 731 -29.15 21.95 -0.47
CA LEU A 731 -28.22 21.25 -1.34
C LEU A 731 -28.13 19.79 -0.92
N THR A 732 -27.87 18.90 -1.86
CA THR A 732 -27.61 17.47 -1.61
C THR A 732 -26.18 17.19 -1.11
N ALA A 733 -25.46 18.25 -0.80
CA ALA A 733 -24.04 18.24 -0.42
C ALA A 733 -23.86 18.49 1.09
N SER A 734 -22.67 18.23 1.61
CA SER A 734 -22.24 18.63 2.95
C SER A 734 -20.91 19.37 2.88
N LEU A 735 -20.79 20.46 3.64
CA LEU A 735 -19.55 21.23 3.75
C LEU A 735 -18.43 20.37 4.35
N LEU A 736 -17.20 20.55 3.90
CA LEU A 736 -16.02 20.01 4.58
C LEU A 736 -15.66 20.92 5.75
N PHE A 737 -15.79 20.39 6.97
CA PHE A 737 -15.52 21.16 8.20
C PHE A 737 -15.05 20.26 9.33
N SER A 738 -14.42 20.87 10.32
CA SER A 738 -14.15 20.25 11.63
C SER A 738 -14.38 21.26 12.74
N VAL A 739 -15.24 20.89 13.72
CA VAL A 739 -15.38 21.59 14.99
C VAL A 739 -14.78 20.70 16.05
N SER A 740 -13.82 21.21 16.81
CA SER A 740 -13.10 20.46 17.83
C SER A 740 -12.91 21.29 19.10
N GLU A 741 -12.62 20.58 20.19
CA GLU A 741 -12.10 21.18 21.42
C GLU A 741 -10.60 20.88 21.49
N GLU A 742 -9.77 21.94 21.42
CA GLU A 742 -8.34 21.80 21.64
C GLU A 742 -8.06 21.82 23.15
N LYS A 743 -7.59 20.71 23.69
CA LYS A 743 -7.22 20.59 25.09
C LYS A 743 -5.72 20.42 25.25
N THR A 744 -5.17 21.15 26.21
CA THR A 744 -3.78 20.94 26.63
C THR A 744 -3.74 19.79 27.64
N GLU A 745 -3.53 18.59 27.17
CA GLU A 745 -3.46 17.39 28.00
C GLU A 745 -2.33 16.46 27.57
N SER A 746 -2.03 15.46 28.39
CA SER A 746 -1.05 14.44 28.03
C SER A 746 -1.62 13.52 26.94
N TYR A 747 -0.76 13.03 26.04
CA TYR A 747 -1.15 12.16 24.91
C TYR A 747 -1.93 10.92 25.33
N THR A 748 -1.70 10.42 26.56
CA THR A 748 -2.45 9.31 27.11
C THR A 748 -2.32 9.25 28.63
N THR A 749 -3.24 8.51 29.28
CA THR A 749 -3.14 8.23 30.72
C THR A 749 -2.01 7.22 31.00
N PRO A 750 -1.35 7.31 32.18
CA PRO A 750 -0.33 6.35 32.60
C PRO A 750 -0.76 4.88 32.48
N GLN A 751 -2.02 4.59 32.81
CA GLN A 751 -2.57 3.24 32.78
C GLN A 751 -2.66 2.71 31.34
N LYS A 752 -3.24 3.48 30.41
CA LYS A 752 -3.36 3.12 29.00
C LYS A 752 -1.98 2.91 28.35
N TYR A 753 -1.01 3.79 28.67
CA TYR A 753 0.36 3.65 28.18
C TYR A 753 1.04 2.36 28.66
N VAL A 754 0.93 2.07 29.97
CA VAL A 754 1.51 0.84 30.53
C VAL A 754 0.87 -0.40 29.93
N ILE A 755 -0.45 -0.41 29.72
CA ILE A 755 -1.15 -1.51 29.05
C ILE A 755 -0.59 -1.69 27.63
N PHE A 756 -0.45 -0.61 26.86
CA PHE A 756 0.07 -0.65 25.49
C PHE A 756 1.50 -1.21 25.41
N ILE A 757 2.42 -0.66 26.22
CA ILE A 757 3.80 -1.15 26.25
C ILE A 757 3.87 -2.60 26.74
N SER A 758 3.03 -2.99 27.69
CA SER A 758 2.94 -4.38 28.18
C SER A 758 2.46 -5.33 27.09
N LEU A 759 1.47 -4.94 26.28
CA LEU A 759 1.00 -5.75 25.15
C LEU A 759 2.09 -5.95 24.09
N LEU A 760 2.79 -4.89 23.70
CA LEU A 760 3.92 -4.97 22.77
C LEU A 760 5.03 -5.88 23.33
N PHE A 761 5.38 -5.70 24.60
CA PHE A 761 6.36 -6.53 25.29
C PHE A 761 5.93 -8.01 25.29
N LEU A 762 4.67 -8.30 25.62
CA LEU A 762 4.12 -9.65 25.64
C LEU A 762 4.09 -10.30 24.27
N ILE A 763 3.83 -9.56 23.19
CA ILE A 763 3.89 -10.09 21.81
C ILE A 763 5.29 -10.61 21.50
N PHE A 764 6.33 -9.81 21.74
CA PHE A 764 7.71 -10.24 21.50
C PHE A 764 8.18 -11.33 22.46
N LEU A 765 7.74 -11.26 23.71
CA LEU A 765 8.02 -12.28 24.73
C LEU A 765 7.41 -13.63 24.31
N PHE A 766 6.13 -13.62 23.89
CA PHE A 766 5.44 -14.81 23.40
C PHE A 766 6.13 -15.41 22.17
N MET A 767 6.57 -14.58 21.22
CA MET A 767 7.36 -15.03 20.08
C MET A 767 8.66 -15.71 20.51
N GLY A 768 9.37 -15.14 21.48
CA GLY A 768 10.57 -15.71 22.06
C GLY A 768 10.32 -17.10 22.67
N PHE A 769 9.28 -17.21 23.50
CA PHE A 769 8.86 -18.48 24.10
C PHE A 769 8.36 -19.49 23.07
N TRP A 770 7.58 -19.06 22.07
CA TRP A 770 7.14 -19.92 20.97
C TRP A 770 8.29 -20.53 20.19
N CYS A 771 9.30 -19.71 19.87
CA CYS A 771 10.52 -20.20 19.23
C CYS A 771 11.28 -21.17 20.14
N LYS A 772 11.28 -20.94 21.46
CA LYS A 772 11.97 -21.81 22.44
C LYS A 772 11.22 -23.11 22.70
N LEU A 773 9.88 -23.10 22.78
CA LEU A 773 9.06 -24.31 22.97
C LEU A 773 9.20 -25.28 21.79
N LYS A 774 9.34 -24.78 20.56
CA LYS A 774 9.68 -25.63 19.40
C LYS A 774 11.05 -26.31 19.52
N VAL A 775 11.96 -25.75 20.29
CA VAL A 775 13.26 -26.38 20.62
C VAL A 775 13.07 -27.55 21.59
N VAL A 776 12.20 -27.37 22.58
CA VAL A 776 11.97 -28.37 23.64
C VAL A 776 11.12 -29.54 23.13
N SER A 777 10.12 -29.30 22.23
CA SER A 777 9.31 -30.38 21.67
C SER A 777 10.13 -31.35 20.78
N VAL A 778 11.14 -30.84 20.10
CA VAL A 778 12.07 -31.64 19.30
C VAL A 778 13.02 -32.47 20.18
N ALA A 779 13.34 -31.98 21.40
CA ALA A 779 14.17 -32.71 22.37
C ALA A 779 13.38 -33.73 23.22
N GLY A 780 12.03 -33.54 23.32
CA GLY A 780 11.16 -34.45 24.08
C GLY A 780 10.69 -35.70 23.33
N GLU A 781 10.78 -35.72 22.01
CA GLU A 781 10.53 -36.92 21.18
C GLU A 781 11.68 -37.97 21.25
N GLU A 782 12.74 -37.68 22.00
CA GLU A 782 13.89 -38.57 22.22
C GLU A 782 13.87 -39.27 23.59
N ARG A 783 12.85 -39.05 24.41
CA ARG A 783 12.65 -39.82 25.65
C ARG A 783 11.37 -40.67 25.54
#